data_ef93ecac8c0b6eed551b49dedf536928
#
_entry.id   ef93ecac8c0b6eed551b49dedf536928
#
_cell.length_a   1.000
_cell.length_b   1.000
_cell.length_c   1.000
_cell.angle_alpha   90.00
_cell.angle_beta   90.00
_cell.angle_gamma   90.00
#
_symmetry.space_group_name_H-M   'P 1'
#
loop_
_entity.id
_entity.type
_entity.pdbx_description
1 polymer ?
#
loop_
_entity_poly.entity_id
_entity_poly.type
_entity_poly.pdbx_seq_one_letter_code
_entity_poly.pdbx_strand_id
1 'polypeptide(L)'
;MRSSKIRSLTGLLAATAIVAASPALAGPSNSHASNGKALGKDKQNSVTSSPGSNGNGPGSNGGNGQGKGNGQGKGNGAGSGQTGSQSAAGGNQGSQGADVLVQLAGTPVAADTTLNRGQTKRVDLGSANTRAARAKLAAIRNDFKQWLKKNAPAAKVTSEFDIALSAVGVELNGTSVELLRSAPGVQTVEFQQVYRPLDDADPDLALIDAVSAWNSMGGSASAGHGVKVAIIDSGIENDHPCFKRVTDAQSKVIVNKVFNMRAKNLKLGPEPGPGQDHGTHVAGTIACYADTTVTVDGAAVLYEMSGVAPAAELGNYNVFPGPIENARSEDILNALEAAYADGMNVANMSLGGGSHGVQDLLTHAIDALDEGGMVVVVAAGNSGPGYFTVESPGMGERALTAGAYSVGHFMAVPVTVDGTVLSAAKGEFPLPVSQLTAPVALVMDGTGLGNGCAGVSVPSGSIAVIARGGCTFGMKIANAEASHAAAAIIVNNVAGAPTAMATDGVHATTIPAVMVGLGDRDFLLGKDGKTTTIGTQVAYAFSASNNLFMAGFSSQGPTDVDFRVKPDVVAPGVNVLSSVLGGKFEFFSGTSMATPHLAGMAAVVIGAHPTWTAAQVRSAIVNTANRVGLKGYSDGSPVSHPLIIGNGAASLPASLGAKLALNPVSTSFGAIPVGNGATWSRTIDVSVLSGSGAIDCSVSGAGYGCSVSGNVITVTYTPRAAGSNDNPGRLIVTQGGSPVATSVLFAWGK
;
A
#
# COMPACT_ATOMS: atom_id res chain seq x y z
N MET A 1 -19.34 -68.98 11.44
CA MET A 1 -19.92 -69.68 12.62
C MET A 1 -19.89 -68.73 13.80
N ARG A 2 -21.07 -68.43 14.37
CA ARG A 2 -21.40 -67.83 15.69
C ARG A 2 -20.88 -66.41 15.93
N SER A 3 -21.65 -65.30 15.79
CA SER A 3 -22.93 -64.93 16.46
C SER A 3 -22.89 -64.88 18.02
N SER A 4 -22.99 -63.63 18.57
CA SER A 4 -23.84 -63.26 19.72
C SER A 4 -23.65 -61.77 19.97
N LYS A 5 -24.58 -60.87 19.65
CA LYS A 5 -25.81 -60.43 20.36
C LYS A 5 -25.50 -59.69 21.68
N ILE A 6 -25.62 -58.35 21.64
CA ILE A 6 -26.64 -57.44 22.19
C ILE A 6 -26.76 -57.42 23.73
N ARG A 7 -26.68 -56.19 24.31
CA ARG A 7 -27.77 -55.58 25.11
C ARG A 7 -27.51 -54.10 25.38
N SER A 8 -28.51 -53.34 25.01
CA SER A 8 -28.78 -51.96 25.39
C SER A 8 -29.04 -51.80 26.87
N LEU A 9 -28.63 -50.67 27.47
CA LEU A 9 -29.30 -50.13 28.65
C LEU A 9 -29.43 -48.61 28.50
N THR A 10 -30.65 -48.17 28.36
CA THR A 10 -31.18 -46.82 28.51
C THR A 10 -31.10 -46.42 29.99
N GLY A 11 -30.47 -45.29 30.25
CA GLY A 11 -30.51 -44.64 31.56
C GLY A 11 -30.75 -43.16 31.40
N LEU A 12 -32.01 -42.78 31.62
CA LEU A 12 -32.52 -41.42 31.70
C LEU A 12 -32.06 -40.81 33.03
N LEU A 13 -31.32 -39.71 33.01
CA LEU A 13 -31.17 -38.85 34.19
C LEU A 13 -31.32 -37.39 33.79
N ALA A 14 -32.42 -36.83 34.23
CA ALA A 14 -32.72 -35.41 34.24
C ALA A 14 -31.78 -34.70 35.23
N ALA A 15 -31.11 -33.66 34.80
CA ALA A 15 -30.44 -32.73 35.69
C ALA A 15 -30.92 -31.31 35.43
N THR A 16 -31.46 -30.75 36.41
CA THR A 16 -32.07 -29.44 36.62
C THR A 16 -31.10 -28.30 36.26
N ALA A 17 -31.57 -27.35 35.47
CA ALA A 17 -30.89 -26.07 35.22
C ALA A 17 -30.94 -25.21 36.50
N ILE A 18 -29.78 -24.85 37.00
CA ILE A 18 -29.62 -23.73 37.93
C ILE A 18 -29.10 -22.55 37.16
N VAL A 19 -29.96 -21.57 36.94
CA VAL A 19 -29.63 -20.25 36.40
C VAL A 19 -28.97 -19.47 37.54
N ALA A 20 -27.66 -19.27 37.45
CA ALA A 20 -26.96 -18.28 38.26
C ALA A 20 -26.73 -17.05 37.39
N ALA A 21 -27.47 -16.00 37.66
CA ALA A 21 -27.24 -14.68 37.12
C ALA A 21 -25.98 -14.08 37.73
N SER A 22 -24.96 -13.81 36.95
CA SER A 22 -23.83 -12.97 37.30
C SER A 22 -24.01 -11.58 36.69
N PRO A 23 -23.64 -10.49 37.40
CA PRO A 23 -23.90 -9.14 36.93
C PRO A 23 -22.99 -8.76 35.75
N ALA A 24 -23.59 -8.15 34.73
CA ALA A 24 -22.92 -7.56 33.61
C ALA A 24 -22.03 -6.41 34.08
N LEU A 25 -20.72 -6.59 34.00
CA LEU A 25 -19.77 -5.50 33.93
C LEU A 25 -19.83 -4.95 32.51
N ALA A 26 -20.38 -3.75 32.35
CA ALA A 26 -20.36 -2.99 31.12
C ALA A 26 -18.90 -2.63 30.83
N GLY A 27 -18.28 -3.36 29.91
CA GLY A 27 -17.05 -2.94 29.24
C GLY A 27 -17.37 -1.84 28.22
N PRO A 28 -16.43 -0.92 27.94
CA PRO A 28 -16.67 0.14 26.97
C PRO A 28 -16.88 -0.46 25.59
N SER A 29 -17.99 -0.13 24.98
CA SER A 29 -18.28 -0.42 23.57
C SER A 29 -17.27 0.35 22.70
N ASN A 30 -16.24 -0.31 22.23
CA ASN A 30 -15.38 0.21 21.17
C ASN A 30 -16.17 0.18 19.86
N SER A 31 -16.71 1.34 19.48
CA SER A 31 -17.16 1.57 18.12
C SER A 31 -15.95 1.54 17.21
N HIS A 32 -15.82 0.50 16.41
CA HIS A 32 -14.74 0.34 15.47
C HIS A 32 -14.93 1.31 14.31
N ALA A 33 -14.14 2.36 14.26
CA ALA A 33 -13.92 3.09 13.04
C ALA A 33 -12.96 2.26 12.18
N SER A 34 -13.48 1.49 11.25
CA SER A 34 -12.70 0.83 10.22
C SER A 34 -12.17 1.91 9.28
N ASN A 35 -10.87 2.15 9.29
CA ASN A 35 -10.18 3.01 8.35
C ASN A 35 -9.81 2.26 7.08
N GLY A 36 -10.73 1.60 6.51
CA GLY A 36 -10.63 1.09 5.16
C GLY A 36 -11.87 1.51 4.43
N LYS A 37 -11.82 1.88 3.20
CA LYS A 37 -13.00 1.85 2.35
C LYS A 37 -13.50 0.40 2.29
N ALA A 38 -14.09 -0.06 3.37
CA ALA A 38 -14.90 -1.23 3.34
C ALA A 38 -16.23 -0.79 2.72
N LEU A 39 -16.43 -1.15 1.46
CA LEU A 39 -17.71 -1.33 0.80
C LEU A 39 -18.60 -0.08 0.59
N GLY A 40 -18.69 0.33 -0.66
CA GLY A 40 -19.87 0.85 -1.35
C GLY A 40 -20.55 2.10 -0.81
N LYS A 41 -20.56 3.13 -1.63
CA LYS A 41 -21.51 4.27 -1.49
C LYS A 41 -22.92 3.80 -1.78
N ASP A 42 -23.74 3.56 -0.75
CA ASP A 42 -25.17 3.43 -0.91
C ASP A 42 -25.80 4.79 -1.25
N LYS A 43 -26.14 5.00 -2.52
CA LYS A 43 -27.15 5.96 -2.89
C LYS A 43 -28.52 5.32 -2.63
N GLN A 44 -29.09 5.54 -1.46
CA GLN A 44 -30.52 5.32 -1.25
C GLN A 44 -31.34 6.31 -2.08
N ASN A 45 -31.85 5.85 -3.21
CA ASN A 45 -33.01 6.51 -3.86
C ASN A 45 -34.24 6.17 -3.04
N SER A 46 -34.70 7.09 -2.22
CA SER A 46 -36.03 7.06 -1.64
C SER A 46 -37.04 7.40 -2.72
N VAL A 47 -37.74 6.39 -3.19
CA VAL A 47 -38.94 6.55 -4.01
C VAL A 47 -40.09 6.89 -3.09
N THR A 48 -40.49 8.16 -3.05
CA THR A 48 -41.84 8.55 -2.60
C THR A 48 -42.72 8.77 -3.81
N SER A 49 -43.65 7.86 -3.99
CA SER A 49 -44.79 8.01 -4.90
C SER A 49 -45.78 9.04 -4.37
N SER A 50 -46.21 9.96 -5.21
CA SER A 50 -47.60 10.46 -5.23
C SER A 50 -47.87 11.29 -6.48
N PRO A 51 -49.13 11.34 -6.95
CA PRO A 51 -49.46 11.44 -8.37
C PRO A 51 -50.03 12.80 -8.81
N GLY A 52 -49.90 13.06 -10.11
CA GLY A 52 -50.91 13.76 -10.89
C GLY A 52 -50.73 15.24 -11.11
N SER A 53 -50.51 15.71 -12.29
CA SER A 53 -51.50 16.26 -13.20
C SER A 53 -50.86 17.00 -14.39
N ASN A 54 -51.53 16.86 -15.50
CA ASN A 54 -51.37 17.39 -16.85
C ASN A 54 -51.01 18.89 -17.01
N GLY A 55 -50.30 19.21 -18.13
CA GLY A 55 -50.35 20.54 -18.71
C GLY A 55 -49.41 20.73 -19.90
N ASN A 56 -49.98 20.67 -21.07
CA ASN A 56 -49.51 20.99 -22.42
C ASN A 56 -48.42 22.05 -22.62
N GLY A 57 -47.61 21.85 -23.70
CA GLY A 57 -46.72 22.84 -24.34
C GLY A 57 -47.50 23.91 -25.14
N PRO A 58 -47.01 24.55 -26.22
CA PRO A 58 -45.73 24.45 -26.95
C PRO A 58 -45.15 25.85 -27.37
N GLY A 59 -44.08 25.86 -28.17
CA GLY A 59 -43.70 26.98 -29.04
C GLY A 59 -42.32 27.56 -28.78
N SER A 60 -41.44 27.50 -29.60
CA SER A 60 -41.09 27.91 -30.97
C SER A 60 -40.12 29.07 -31.03
N ASN A 61 -39.08 28.90 -31.88
CA ASN A 61 -38.32 29.88 -32.66
C ASN A 61 -37.35 30.79 -31.89
N GLY A 62 -36.16 31.02 -32.35
CA GLY A 62 -35.54 31.06 -33.69
C GLY A 62 -34.43 32.09 -33.61
N GLY A 63 -33.42 32.02 -34.48
CA GLY A 63 -32.60 33.19 -34.69
C GLY A 63 -31.16 32.93 -35.07
N ASN A 64 -30.95 32.91 -36.35
CA ASN A 64 -29.76 32.97 -37.16
C ASN A 64 -28.69 34.01 -36.79
N GLY A 65 -27.44 33.69 -37.11
CA GLY A 65 -26.38 34.67 -37.29
C GLY A 65 -25.15 34.09 -38.02
N GLN A 66 -25.09 34.28 -39.33
CA GLN A 66 -24.02 33.86 -40.23
C GLN A 66 -22.81 34.83 -40.14
N GLY A 67 -21.62 34.30 -40.36
CA GLY A 67 -20.43 35.07 -40.68
C GLY A 67 -19.39 34.23 -41.40
N LYS A 68 -19.29 34.41 -42.70
CA LYS A 68 -18.36 33.76 -43.66
C LYS A 68 -16.97 34.40 -43.65
N GLY A 69 -15.93 33.63 -43.94
CA GLY A 69 -14.65 34.13 -44.34
C GLY A 69 -13.75 33.03 -44.92
N ASN A 70 -13.62 33.02 -46.25
CA ASN A 70 -12.81 32.14 -47.07
C ASN A 70 -11.32 32.48 -47.04
N GLY A 71 -10.46 31.46 -47.25
CA GLY A 71 -9.06 31.66 -47.66
C GLY A 71 -8.38 30.32 -48.00
N GLN A 72 -8.30 30.02 -49.31
CA GLN A 72 -7.60 28.86 -49.88
C GLN A 72 -6.11 29.10 -49.99
N GLY A 73 -5.28 28.05 -49.85
CA GLY A 73 -3.90 28.00 -50.28
C GLY A 73 -3.36 26.56 -50.28
N LYS A 74 -3.19 26.03 -51.51
CA LYS A 74 -2.62 24.72 -51.80
C LYS A 74 -1.08 24.76 -51.76
N GLY A 75 -0.46 23.65 -51.32
CA GLY A 75 0.98 23.40 -51.57
C GLY A 75 1.40 21.99 -51.11
N ASN A 76 1.65 21.12 -52.09
CA ASN A 76 2.18 19.78 -51.97
C ASN A 76 3.66 19.78 -51.58
N GLY A 77 4.10 18.80 -50.76
CA GLY A 77 5.50 18.46 -50.58
C GLY A 77 5.69 17.28 -49.62
N ALA A 78 6.01 16.11 -50.19
CA ALA A 78 6.32 14.90 -49.45
C ALA A 78 7.68 14.99 -48.76
N GLY A 79 7.78 14.51 -47.50
CA GLY A 79 9.04 14.34 -46.79
C GLY A 79 8.83 13.58 -45.51
N SER A 80 9.26 12.32 -45.51
CA SER A 80 9.29 11.41 -44.36
C SER A 80 10.19 11.93 -43.25
N GLY A 81 9.63 12.08 -42.04
CA GLY A 81 10.40 12.41 -40.83
C GLY A 81 9.61 12.00 -39.60
N GLN A 82 10.17 11.07 -38.87
CA GLN A 82 9.66 10.65 -37.58
C GLN A 82 9.47 11.84 -36.63
N THR A 83 8.25 12.08 -36.23
CA THR A 83 7.94 13.02 -35.13
C THR A 83 7.53 12.22 -33.91
N GLY A 84 8.45 12.14 -32.94
CA GLY A 84 8.09 11.80 -31.59
C GLY A 84 7.20 12.91 -31.03
N SER A 85 5.98 12.58 -30.73
CA SER A 85 5.04 13.47 -30.03
C SER A 85 5.43 13.56 -28.57
N GLN A 86 6.07 14.66 -28.16
CA GLN A 86 6.14 15.06 -26.77
C GLN A 86 4.81 15.73 -26.42
N SER A 87 4.01 15.06 -25.61
CA SER A 87 2.86 15.65 -24.94
C SER A 87 3.36 16.62 -23.86
N ALA A 88 3.12 17.90 -24.06
CA ALA A 88 3.39 18.93 -23.06
C ALA A 88 2.42 18.77 -21.90
N ALA A 89 2.92 18.34 -20.73
CA ALA A 89 2.24 18.51 -19.47
C ALA A 89 2.28 19.98 -19.07
N GLY A 90 1.15 20.65 -19.16
CA GLY A 90 0.97 22.05 -18.72
C GLY A 90 0.91 22.13 -17.20
N GLY A 91 2.03 22.26 -16.53
CA GLY A 91 2.13 22.70 -15.15
C GLY A 91 2.41 24.19 -15.12
N ASN A 92 1.52 24.97 -14.53
CA ASN A 92 1.69 26.40 -14.31
C ASN A 92 2.77 26.64 -13.25
N GLN A 93 4.05 26.67 -13.68
CA GLN A 93 5.15 27.13 -12.83
C GLN A 93 5.28 28.65 -13.04
N GLY A 94 5.23 29.38 -11.91
CA GLY A 94 5.59 30.78 -11.88
C GLY A 94 6.92 30.99 -12.59
N SER A 95 7.04 32.06 -13.38
CA SER A 95 8.12 32.42 -14.26
C SER A 95 9.50 32.43 -13.58
N GLN A 96 10.12 31.25 -13.43
CA GLN A 96 11.58 31.15 -13.40
C GLN A 96 12.02 31.05 -14.87
N GLY A 97 12.96 31.90 -15.31
CA GLY A 97 13.46 31.92 -16.67
C GLY A 97 13.92 30.53 -17.10
N ALA A 98 13.44 30.07 -18.25
CA ALA A 98 13.80 28.77 -18.74
C ALA A 98 15.32 28.71 -18.96
N ASP A 99 15.98 27.75 -18.30
CA ASP A 99 17.43 27.56 -18.38
C ASP A 99 17.78 26.61 -19.53
N VAL A 100 18.85 26.92 -20.25
CA VAL A 100 19.36 26.07 -21.33
C VAL A 100 20.86 25.77 -21.19
N LEU A 101 21.28 24.64 -21.74
CA LEU A 101 22.68 24.34 -22.02
C LEU A 101 22.94 24.69 -23.50
N VAL A 102 23.95 25.50 -23.75
CA VAL A 102 24.40 25.90 -25.10
C VAL A 102 25.73 25.21 -25.36
N GLN A 103 25.72 24.21 -26.23
CA GLN A 103 26.94 23.55 -26.71
C GLN A 103 27.63 24.43 -27.73
N LEU A 104 28.92 24.66 -27.51
CA LEU A 104 29.77 25.47 -28.39
C LEU A 104 30.75 24.58 -29.17
N ALA A 105 31.26 25.10 -30.26
CA ALA A 105 32.31 24.46 -31.04
C ALA A 105 33.56 24.19 -30.20
N GLY A 106 34.33 23.18 -30.60
CA GLY A 106 35.59 22.78 -29.93
C GLY A 106 35.47 21.45 -29.20
N THR A 107 36.54 20.68 -29.24
CA THR A 107 36.62 19.37 -28.59
C THR A 107 36.85 19.55 -27.09
N PRO A 108 36.00 19.05 -26.22
CA PRO A 108 36.23 19.14 -24.77
C PRO A 108 37.51 18.39 -24.35
N VAL A 109 38.17 18.86 -23.32
CA VAL A 109 39.48 18.37 -22.87
C VAL A 109 39.52 16.85 -22.64
N ALA A 110 38.47 16.28 -22.04
CA ALA A 110 38.41 14.84 -21.81
C ALA A 110 38.29 13.99 -23.09
N ALA A 111 37.74 14.56 -24.14
CA ALA A 111 37.60 13.90 -25.45
C ALA A 111 38.77 14.16 -26.41
N ASP A 112 39.65 15.12 -26.09
CA ASP A 112 40.80 15.46 -26.95
C ASP A 112 41.89 14.37 -26.84
N THR A 113 42.02 13.59 -27.89
CA THR A 113 42.97 12.47 -27.99
C THR A 113 44.42 12.92 -28.20
N THR A 114 44.66 14.19 -28.52
CA THR A 114 45.99 14.76 -28.71
C THR A 114 46.67 15.17 -27.42
N LEU A 115 45.93 15.20 -26.30
CA LEU A 115 46.47 15.59 -25.01
C LEU A 115 47.12 14.42 -24.29
N ASN A 116 48.16 14.75 -23.51
CA ASN A 116 48.91 13.78 -22.76
C ASN A 116 48.02 13.12 -21.67
N ARG A 117 48.07 11.80 -21.64
CA ARG A 117 47.32 10.97 -20.65
C ARG A 117 48.30 10.21 -19.80
N GLY A 118 48.13 10.28 -18.47
CA GLY A 118 48.91 9.54 -17.51
C GLY A 118 48.64 8.01 -17.57
N GLN A 119 49.27 7.24 -16.72
CA GLN A 119 49.13 5.78 -16.61
C GLN A 119 47.68 5.35 -16.40
N THR A 120 46.86 6.17 -15.78
CA THR A 120 45.41 5.95 -15.56
C THR A 120 44.55 6.32 -16.78
N LYS A 121 45.12 6.66 -17.93
CA LYS A 121 44.45 7.18 -19.14
C LYS A 121 43.69 8.51 -18.94
N ARG A 122 43.80 9.15 -17.79
CA ARG A 122 43.24 10.49 -17.54
C ARG A 122 44.12 11.56 -18.16
N VAL A 123 43.49 12.63 -18.65
CA VAL A 123 44.20 13.80 -19.16
C VAL A 123 44.89 14.52 -17.99
N ASP A 124 46.17 14.87 -18.16
CA ASP A 124 46.87 15.70 -17.21
C ASP A 124 46.44 17.16 -17.36
N LEU A 125 45.54 17.60 -16.46
CA LEU A 125 45.00 18.97 -16.47
C LEU A 125 46.04 20.04 -16.17
N GLY A 126 47.20 19.68 -15.59
CA GLY A 126 48.33 20.58 -15.28
C GLY A 126 49.32 20.74 -16.43
N SER A 127 49.25 19.95 -17.51
CA SER A 127 50.16 20.02 -18.61
C SER A 127 50.01 21.32 -19.42
N ALA A 128 51.12 21.79 -20.04
CA ALA A 128 51.11 23.00 -20.89
C ALA A 128 50.13 22.85 -22.08
N ASN A 129 50.07 21.66 -22.69
CA ASN A 129 49.17 21.36 -23.81
C ASN A 129 47.71 21.42 -23.40
N THR A 130 47.36 20.89 -22.24
CA THR A 130 45.97 20.96 -21.74
C THR A 130 45.58 22.37 -21.37
N ARG A 131 46.47 23.17 -20.77
CA ARG A 131 46.22 24.59 -20.51
C ARG A 131 46.00 25.37 -21.82
N ALA A 132 46.79 25.10 -22.88
CA ALA A 132 46.60 25.71 -24.17
C ALA A 132 45.24 25.30 -24.84
N ALA A 133 44.83 24.03 -24.74
CA ALA A 133 43.53 23.56 -25.22
C ALA A 133 42.39 24.27 -24.46
N ARG A 134 42.46 24.37 -23.15
CA ARG A 134 41.47 25.10 -22.32
C ARG A 134 41.38 26.58 -22.67
N ALA A 135 42.53 27.21 -22.96
CA ALA A 135 42.56 28.61 -23.38
C ALA A 135 41.82 28.83 -24.73
N LYS A 136 41.95 27.90 -25.67
CA LYS A 136 41.18 27.92 -26.93
C LYS A 136 39.67 27.81 -26.69
N LEU A 137 39.25 26.89 -25.82
CA LEU A 137 37.84 26.75 -25.50
C LEU A 137 37.30 27.98 -24.76
N ALA A 138 38.12 28.59 -23.87
CA ALA A 138 37.75 29.83 -23.19
C ALA A 138 37.60 31.00 -24.18
N ALA A 139 38.39 31.08 -25.25
CA ALA A 139 38.21 32.08 -26.30
C ALA A 139 36.84 31.92 -26.99
N ILE A 140 36.47 30.71 -27.36
CA ILE A 140 35.15 30.43 -27.98
C ILE A 140 34.00 30.84 -27.02
N ARG A 141 34.09 30.50 -25.73
CA ARG A 141 33.09 30.93 -24.74
C ARG A 141 33.02 32.44 -24.60
N ASN A 142 34.16 33.12 -24.63
CA ASN A 142 34.21 34.59 -24.55
C ASN A 142 33.59 35.25 -25.76
N ASP A 143 33.83 34.74 -26.97
CA ASP A 143 33.19 35.23 -28.20
C ASP A 143 31.67 35.07 -28.11
N PHE A 144 31.19 33.92 -27.65
CA PHE A 144 29.75 33.71 -27.41
C PHE A 144 29.20 34.69 -26.35
N LYS A 145 29.88 34.90 -25.24
CA LYS A 145 29.47 35.87 -24.19
C LYS A 145 29.40 37.31 -24.72
N GLN A 146 30.35 37.72 -25.61
CA GLN A 146 30.32 39.02 -26.25
C GLN A 146 29.13 39.12 -27.20
N TRP A 147 28.89 38.07 -28.01
CA TRP A 147 27.71 38.03 -28.88
C TRP A 147 26.41 38.10 -28.08
N LEU A 148 26.31 37.35 -26.97
CA LEU A 148 25.15 37.33 -26.07
C LEU A 148 24.87 38.73 -25.52
N LYS A 149 25.90 39.41 -25.00
CA LYS A 149 25.79 40.77 -24.48
C LYS A 149 25.24 41.77 -25.52
N LYS A 150 25.55 41.57 -26.81
CA LYS A 150 25.11 42.44 -27.89
C LYS A 150 23.73 42.12 -28.41
N ASN A 151 23.39 40.84 -28.56
CA ASN A 151 22.20 40.38 -29.27
C ASN A 151 21.09 39.87 -28.36
N ALA A 152 21.41 39.48 -27.14
CA ALA A 152 20.49 38.92 -26.12
C ALA A 152 20.84 39.43 -24.71
N PRO A 153 20.78 40.74 -24.47
CA PRO A 153 21.29 41.34 -23.18
C PRO A 153 20.54 40.91 -21.96
N ALA A 154 19.33 40.34 -22.07
CA ALA A 154 18.55 39.80 -20.99
C ALA A 154 19.05 38.43 -20.53
N ALA A 155 19.64 37.65 -21.48
CA ALA A 155 20.15 36.30 -21.14
C ALA A 155 21.44 36.39 -20.33
N LYS A 156 21.59 35.46 -19.36
CA LYS A 156 22.70 35.46 -18.42
C LYS A 156 23.40 34.09 -18.42
N VAL A 157 24.73 34.10 -18.58
CA VAL A 157 25.54 32.90 -18.43
C VAL A 157 25.65 32.54 -16.94
N THR A 158 25.26 31.33 -16.58
CA THR A 158 25.23 30.80 -15.21
C THR A 158 26.40 29.86 -14.90
N SER A 159 26.91 29.16 -15.92
CA SER A 159 28.02 28.21 -15.79
C SER A 159 28.82 28.05 -17.08
N GLU A 160 30.07 27.59 -16.95
CA GLU A 160 30.99 27.35 -18.07
C GLU A 160 31.64 25.96 -17.96
N PHE A 161 31.70 25.24 -19.08
CA PHE A 161 32.22 23.87 -19.16
C PHE A 161 33.30 23.78 -20.22
N ASP A 162 34.39 23.04 -19.94
CA ASP A 162 35.47 22.81 -20.93
C ASP A 162 36.12 21.42 -20.81
N ILE A 163 35.83 20.67 -19.75
CA ILE A 163 36.43 19.34 -19.53
C ILE A 163 35.58 18.25 -20.18
N ALA A 164 34.33 18.09 -19.75
CA ALA A 164 33.44 17.04 -20.24
C ALA A 164 32.64 17.48 -21.48
N LEU A 165 32.34 18.78 -21.58
CA LEU A 165 31.58 19.39 -22.67
C LEU A 165 32.15 20.79 -22.97
N SER A 166 32.18 21.21 -24.24
CA SER A 166 32.43 22.61 -24.60
C SER A 166 31.08 23.34 -24.61
N ALA A 167 30.70 23.95 -23.46
CA ALA A 167 29.35 24.51 -23.32
C ALA A 167 29.29 25.65 -22.30
N VAL A 168 28.14 26.33 -22.27
CA VAL A 168 27.72 27.25 -21.20
C VAL A 168 26.29 26.99 -20.78
N GLY A 169 25.98 27.17 -19.51
CA GLY A 169 24.62 27.29 -18.99
C GLY A 169 24.12 28.73 -19.20
N VAL A 170 22.88 28.90 -19.65
CA VAL A 170 22.29 30.22 -19.90
C VAL A 170 20.86 30.27 -19.34
N GLU A 171 20.61 31.27 -18.50
CA GLU A 171 19.30 31.72 -18.08
C GLU A 171 18.70 32.62 -19.15
N LEU A 172 17.58 32.23 -19.75
CA LEU A 172 17.05 32.89 -20.93
C LEU A 172 16.45 34.28 -20.67
N ASN A 173 15.83 34.49 -19.52
CA ASN A 173 15.16 35.75 -19.14
C ASN A 173 14.31 36.38 -20.27
N GLY A 174 13.50 35.55 -20.97
CA GLY A 174 12.67 35.96 -22.11
C GLY A 174 13.36 35.95 -23.46
N THR A 175 14.64 35.58 -23.56
CA THR A 175 15.35 35.37 -24.82
C THR A 175 14.89 34.08 -25.48
N SER A 176 14.64 34.09 -26.79
CA SER A 176 14.24 32.86 -27.49
C SER A 176 15.44 31.92 -27.74
N VAL A 177 15.16 30.61 -27.72
CA VAL A 177 16.15 29.56 -27.98
C VAL A 177 16.67 29.67 -29.44
N GLU A 178 15.82 30.04 -30.37
CA GLU A 178 16.14 30.24 -31.78
C GLU A 178 17.19 31.34 -31.99
N LEU A 179 17.12 32.42 -31.20
CA LEU A 179 18.12 33.46 -31.20
C LEU A 179 19.47 32.92 -30.73
N LEU A 180 19.53 32.14 -29.67
CA LEU A 180 20.78 31.51 -29.21
C LEU A 180 21.36 30.52 -30.23
N ARG A 181 20.52 29.77 -30.93
CA ARG A 181 20.94 28.85 -32.00
C ARG A 181 21.58 29.57 -33.15
N SER A 182 21.24 30.85 -33.40
CA SER A 182 21.82 31.67 -34.47
C SER A 182 23.21 32.24 -34.15
N ALA A 183 23.67 32.08 -32.90
CA ALA A 183 24.94 32.62 -32.44
C ALA A 183 26.14 31.89 -33.09
N PRO A 184 27.17 32.60 -33.51
CA PRO A 184 28.38 31.96 -34.06
C PRO A 184 29.02 30.96 -33.09
N GLY A 185 29.34 29.77 -33.60
CA GLY A 185 29.98 28.71 -32.83
C GLY A 185 29.05 27.89 -31.95
N VAL A 186 27.74 28.16 -31.93
CA VAL A 186 26.74 27.33 -31.28
C VAL A 186 26.46 26.08 -32.12
N GLN A 187 26.54 24.92 -31.53
CA GLN A 187 26.21 23.62 -32.12
C GLN A 187 24.81 23.15 -31.78
N THR A 188 24.48 23.23 -30.47
CA THR A 188 23.18 22.76 -29.95
C THR A 188 22.72 23.65 -28.77
N VAL A 189 21.43 23.88 -28.66
CA VAL A 189 20.79 24.51 -27.47
C VAL A 189 19.72 23.57 -26.97
N GLU A 190 19.84 23.13 -25.74
CA GLU A 190 18.92 22.22 -25.09
C GLU A 190 18.40 22.83 -23.78
N PHE A 191 17.11 22.64 -23.48
CA PHE A 191 16.58 23.00 -22.17
C PHE A 191 17.22 22.11 -21.11
N GLN A 192 17.58 22.72 -19.97
CA GLN A 192 18.09 21.97 -18.84
C GLN A 192 17.01 21.01 -18.32
N GLN A 193 17.37 19.74 -18.17
CA GLN A 193 16.53 18.75 -17.51
C GLN A 193 16.72 18.88 -16.00
N VAL A 194 15.62 18.75 -15.27
CA VAL A 194 15.67 18.69 -13.80
C VAL A 194 15.89 17.24 -13.41
N TYR A 195 17.05 16.95 -12.85
CA TYR A 195 17.40 15.64 -12.28
C TYR A 195 17.09 15.66 -10.78
N ARG A 196 16.49 14.59 -10.30
CA ARG A 196 16.27 14.35 -8.85
C ARG A 196 17.10 13.15 -8.44
N PRO A 197 17.46 13.01 -7.16
CA PRO A 197 18.00 11.75 -6.65
C PRO A 197 17.03 10.61 -6.97
N LEU A 198 17.53 9.46 -7.40
CA LEU A 198 16.73 8.26 -7.70
C LEU A 198 16.24 7.54 -6.43
N ASP A 199 16.01 8.26 -5.34
CA ASP A 199 15.45 7.71 -4.10
C ASP A 199 13.92 7.65 -4.09
N ASP A 200 13.26 7.95 -5.21
CA ASP A 200 11.80 7.91 -5.36
C ASP A 200 11.35 6.53 -5.88
N ALA A 201 11.84 5.45 -5.26
CA ALA A 201 11.23 4.14 -5.42
C ALA A 201 9.84 4.16 -4.77
N ASP A 202 8.88 3.43 -5.36
CA ASP A 202 7.59 3.19 -4.74
C ASP A 202 7.78 2.77 -3.28
N PRO A 203 7.33 3.57 -2.29
CA PRO A 203 7.62 3.32 -0.89
C PRO A 203 7.09 1.99 -0.37
N ASP A 204 5.98 1.50 -0.93
CA ASP A 204 5.40 0.21 -0.57
C ASP A 204 6.35 -0.93 -0.98
N LEU A 205 6.84 -0.86 -2.22
CA LEU A 205 7.78 -1.82 -2.78
C LEU A 205 9.16 -1.75 -2.11
N ALA A 206 9.60 -0.56 -1.69
CA ALA A 206 10.86 -0.38 -0.97
C ALA A 206 10.84 -1.07 0.40
N LEU A 207 9.69 -1.11 1.09
CA LEU A 207 9.55 -1.75 2.41
C LEU A 207 9.61 -3.29 2.38
N ILE A 208 9.36 -3.89 1.21
CA ILE A 208 9.51 -5.33 0.99
C ILE A 208 10.73 -5.67 0.11
N ASP A 209 11.56 -4.67 -0.22
CA ASP A 209 12.76 -4.76 -1.07
C ASP A 209 12.45 -5.30 -2.50
N ALA A 210 11.27 -5.05 -3.05
CA ALA A 210 10.82 -5.65 -4.30
C ALA A 210 11.71 -5.28 -5.49
N VAL A 211 12.11 -4.01 -5.63
CA VAL A 211 12.94 -3.53 -6.75
C VAL A 211 14.33 -4.20 -6.72
N SER A 212 14.92 -4.38 -5.55
CA SER A 212 16.19 -5.11 -5.39
C SER A 212 16.05 -6.57 -5.86
N ALA A 213 14.94 -7.22 -5.49
CA ALA A 213 14.62 -8.58 -5.93
C ALA A 213 14.46 -8.66 -7.45
N TRP A 214 13.71 -7.74 -8.07
CA TRP A 214 13.53 -7.70 -9.53
C TRP A 214 14.86 -7.54 -10.28
N ASN A 215 15.73 -6.65 -9.80
CA ASN A 215 17.06 -6.43 -10.40
C ASN A 215 17.89 -7.72 -10.40
N SER A 216 17.78 -8.56 -9.37
CA SER A 216 18.47 -9.85 -9.30
C SER A 216 17.92 -10.89 -10.29
N MET A 217 16.70 -10.68 -10.82
CA MET A 217 15.99 -11.59 -11.71
C MET A 217 15.91 -11.09 -13.18
N GLY A 218 16.54 -9.97 -13.50
CA GLY A 218 16.51 -9.36 -14.84
C GLY A 218 15.47 -8.27 -15.03
N GLY A 219 14.94 -7.70 -13.94
CA GLY A 219 14.04 -6.54 -13.95
C GLY A 219 12.57 -6.86 -13.71
N SER A 220 11.75 -5.82 -13.68
CA SER A 220 10.30 -5.90 -13.42
C SER A 220 9.54 -6.82 -14.37
N ALA A 221 10.00 -6.95 -15.62
CA ALA A 221 9.42 -7.85 -16.63
C ALA A 221 9.52 -9.34 -16.27
N SER A 222 10.41 -9.73 -15.35
CA SER A 222 10.56 -11.10 -14.86
C SER A 222 9.73 -11.35 -13.59
N ALA A 223 9.29 -10.30 -12.90
CA ALA A 223 8.61 -10.39 -11.63
C ALA A 223 7.18 -10.94 -11.77
N GLY A 224 6.99 -12.21 -11.46
CA GLY A 224 5.73 -12.95 -11.59
C GLY A 224 5.42 -13.43 -13.02
N HIS A 225 6.35 -13.35 -13.95
CA HIS A 225 6.14 -13.81 -15.33
C HIS A 225 5.70 -15.28 -15.38
N GLY A 226 4.63 -15.55 -16.14
CA GLY A 226 4.04 -16.88 -16.30
C GLY A 226 3.22 -17.35 -15.08
N VAL A 227 3.02 -16.51 -14.07
CA VAL A 227 2.23 -16.83 -12.88
C VAL A 227 0.87 -16.14 -12.94
N LYS A 228 -0.18 -16.86 -12.52
CA LYS A 228 -1.56 -16.43 -12.52
C LYS A 228 -2.05 -16.22 -11.09
N VAL A 229 -2.62 -15.04 -10.81
CA VAL A 229 -3.14 -14.69 -9.49
C VAL A 229 -4.65 -14.46 -9.56
N ALA A 230 -5.41 -15.23 -8.80
CA ALA A 230 -6.85 -15.02 -8.62
C ALA A 230 -7.12 -13.92 -7.61
N ILE A 231 -7.99 -12.98 -7.95
CA ILE A 231 -8.50 -11.93 -7.06
C ILE A 231 -9.95 -12.28 -6.71
N ILE A 232 -10.14 -12.79 -5.49
CA ILE A 232 -11.48 -13.14 -4.96
C ILE A 232 -11.96 -11.95 -4.15
N ASP A 233 -12.67 -11.03 -4.83
CA ASP A 233 -12.97 -9.70 -4.31
C ASP A 233 -14.20 -9.07 -4.99
N SER A 234 -14.32 -7.75 -4.99
CA SER A 234 -15.44 -6.96 -5.54
C SER A 234 -15.37 -6.71 -7.06
N GLY A 235 -14.42 -7.35 -7.75
CA GLY A 235 -14.23 -7.18 -9.19
C GLY A 235 -13.03 -6.30 -9.56
N ILE A 236 -12.62 -6.37 -10.82
CA ILE A 236 -11.47 -5.61 -11.37
C ILE A 236 -11.92 -4.79 -12.57
N GLU A 237 -11.52 -3.52 -12.64
CA GLU A 237 -11.66 -2.71 -13.85
C GLU A 237 -10.62 -3.11 -14.89
N ASN A 238 -11.01 -3.96 -15.83
CA ASN A 238 -10.09 -4.59 -16.80
C ASN A 238 -9.35 -3.60 -17.72
N ASP A 239 -9.97 -2.45 -17.98
CA ASP A 239 -9.46 -1.40 -18.87
C ASP A 239 -8.63 -0.35 -18.12
N HIS A 240 -8.42 -0.51 -16.81
CA HIS A 240 -7.60 0.38 -16.02
C HIS A 240 -6.14 0.42 -16.55
N PRO A 241 -5.47 1.60 -16.57
CA PRO A 241 -4.08 1.73 -17.04
C PRO A 241 -3.07 0.78 -16.38
N CYS A 242 -3.34 0.35 -15.14
CA CYS A 242 -2.55 -0.68 -14.44
C CYS A 242 -2.57 -2.03 -15.14
N PHE A 243 -3.63 -2.36 -15.88
CA PHE A 243 -3.85 -3.71 -16.43
C PHE A 243 -3.87 -3.73 -17.95
N LYS A 244 -4.12 -2.57 -18.58
CA LYS A 244 -4.19 -2.44 -20.04
C LYS A 244 -3.52 -1.14 -20.46
N ARG A 245 -2.34 -1.24 -21.08
CA ARG A 245 -1.66 -0.08 -21.67
C ARG A 245 -2.32 0.32 -23.00
N VAL A 246 -2.20 1.58 -23.35
CA VAL A 246 -2.68 2.08 -24.67
C VAL A 246 -2.02 1.32 -25.83
N THR A 247 -0.78 0.87 -25.62
CA THR A 247 0.00 0.11 -26.60
C THR A 247 -0.33 -1.38 -26.64
N ASP A 248 -0.97 -1.92 -25.58
CA ASP A 248 -1.30 -3.33 -25.46
C ASP A 248 -2.77 -3.55 -25.82
N ALA A 249 -3.03 -4.38 -26.81
CA ALA A 249 -4.38 -4.67 -27.26
C ALA A 249 -5.19 -5.49 -26.23
N GLN A 250 -4.51 -6.15 -25.28
CA GLN A 250 -5.11 -7.07 -24.30
C GLN A 250 -4.82 -6.66 -22.87
N SER A 251 -5.82 -6.85 -21.99
CA SER A 251 -5.65 -6.72 -20.55
C SER A 251 -4.95 -7.96 -20.00
N LYS A 252 -4.14 -7.79 -18.93
CA LYS A 252 -3.58 -8.90 -18.17
C LYS A 252 -4.60 -9.61 -17.27
N VAL A 253 -5.84 -9.12 -17.18
CA VAL A 253 -6.96 -9.80 -16.53
C VAL A 253 -7.54 -10.81 -17.50
N ILE A 254 -7.09 -12.06 -17.36
CA ILE A 254 -7.37 -13.15 -18.32
C ILE A 254 -8.63 -13.95 -18.03
N VAL A 255 -9.20 -13.82 -16.82
CA VAL A 255 -10.43 -14.48 -16.38
C VAL A 255 -11.35 -13.44 -15.75
N ASN A 256 -12.65 -13.52 -16.06
CA ASN A 256 -13.69 -12.68 -15.47
C ASN A 256 -14.92 -13.52 -15.15
N LYS A 257 -15.18 -13.75 -13.84
CA LYS A 257 -16.29 -14.56 -13.36
C LYS A 257 -16.97 -13.93 -12.15
N VAL A 258 -18.27 -14.16 -11.98
CA VAL A 258 -19.06 -13.70 -10.84
C VAL A 258 -19.60 -14.89 -10.07
N PHE A 259 -19.40 -14.88 -8.76
CA PHE A 259 -19.80 -15.93 -7.83
C PHE A 259 -20.60 -15.32 -6.67
N ASN A 260 -21.88 -15.09 -6.87
CA ASN A 260 -22.76 -14.63 -5.79
C ASN A 260 -24.20 -15.05 -6.07
N MET A 261 -24.77 -15.87 -5.20
CA MET A 261 -26.15 -16.37 -5.34
C MET A 261 -27.19 -15.26 -5.25
N ARG A 262 -26.93 -14.19 -4.49
CA ARG A 262 -27.85 -13.03 -4.41
C ARG A 262 -27.89 -12.25 -5.73
N ALA A 263 -26.78 -12.18 -6.45
CA ALA A 263 -26.73 -11.51 -7.75
C ALA A 263 -27.71 -12.12 -8.74
N LYS A 264 -27.84 -13.47 -8.77
CA LYS A 264 -28.82 -14.18 -9.61
C LYS A 264 -30.27 -13.81 -9.22
N ASN A 265 -30.54 -13.72 -7.91
CA ASN A 265 -31.88 -13.39 -7.41
C ASN A 265 -32.26 -11.92 -7.69
N LEU A 266 -31.30 -11.01 -7.71
CA LEU A 266 -31.51 -9.60 -8.04
C LEU A 266 -31.48 -9.34 -9.55
N LYS A 267 -31.32 -10.39 -10.37
CA LYS A 267 -31.16 -10.27 -11.84
C LYS A 267 -30.09 -9.27 -12.25
N LEU A 268 -29.07 -9.12 -11.42
CA LEU A 268 -27.83 -8.45 -11.81
C LEU A 268 -27.26 -9.31 -12.94
N GLY A 269 -26.95 -8.68 -14.07
CA GLY A 269 -26.40 -9.39 -15.24
C GLY A 269 -25.10 -10.12 -14.88
N PRO A 270 -24.64 -11.04 -15.74
CA PRO A 270 -23.39 -11.78 -15.53
C PRO A 270 -22.15 -10.90 -15.73
N GLU A 271 -22.33 -9.58 -15.85
CA GLU A 271 -21.22 -8.65 -16.06
C GLU A 271 -20.28 -8.70 -14.86
N PRO A 272 -19.03 -9.13 -15.05
CA PRO A 272 -18.03 -9.22 -13.98
C PRO A 272 -17.44 -7.86 -13.60
N GLY A 273 -18.05 -6.78 -14.07
CA GLY A 273 -17.61 -5.43 -13.80
C GLY A 273 -17.59 -5.11 -12.30
N PRO A 274 -16.60 -4.34 -11.83
CA PRO A 274 -16.50 -3.93 -10.45
C PRO A 274 -17.60 -2.93 -10.10
N GLY A 275 -18.31 -3.20 -9.01
CA GLY A 275 -19.22 -2.23 -8.40
C GLY A 275 -18.59 -1.36 -7.34
N GLN A 276 -17.36 -1.69 -6.96
CA GLN A 276 -16.61 -1.11 -5.85
C GLN A 276 -15.12 -1.02 -6.18
N ASP A 277 -14.42 -0.07 -5.61
CA ASP A 277 -12.99 0.21 -5.84
C ASP A 277 -12.05 -0.91 -5.33
N HIS A 278 -12.46 -1.62 -4.28
CA HIS A 278 -11.62 -2.48 -3.46
C HIS A 278 -10.86 -3.56 -4.26
N GLY A 279 -11.55 -4.36 -5.07
CA GLY A 279 -10.91 -5.42 -5.86
C GLY A 279 -9.95 -4.89 -6.93
N THR A 280 -10.26 -3.71 -7.52
CA THR A 280 -9.36 -3.02 -8.47
C THR A 280 -8.11 -2.52 -7.74
N HIS A 281 -8.23 -2.00 -6.51
CA HIS A 281 -7.11 -1.58 -5.68
C HIS A 281 -6.19 -2.75 -5.31
N VAL A 282 -6.76 -3.84 -4.85
CA VAL A 282 -6.06 -5.09 -4.53
C VAL A 282 -5.31 -5.63 -5.76
N ALA A 283 -5.96 -5.68 -6.92
CA ALA A 283 -5.36 -6.14 -8.16
C ALA A 283 -4.16 -5.28 -8.60
N GLY A 284 -4.26 -3.96 -8.46
CA GLY A 284 -3.17 -3.02 -8.76
C GLY A 284 -1.95 -3.20 -7.86
N THR A 285 -2.17 -3.40 -6.56
CA THR A 285 -1.10 -3.70 -5.60
C THR A 285 -0.35 -4.99 -5.95
N ILE A 286 -1.05 -6.00 -6.51
CA ILE A 286 -0.40 -7.24 -6.95
C ILE A 286 0.37 -7.02 -8.26
N ALA A 287 -0.28 -6.44 -9.28
CA ALA A 287 0.23 -6.56 -10.65
C ALA A 287 -0.01 -5.34 -11.54
N CYS A 288 -0.14 -4.11 -10.99
CA CYS A 288 -0.05 -2.92 -11.83
C CYS A 288 1.23 -2.98 -12.66
N TYR A 289 1.17 -2.59 -13.93
CA TYR A 289 2.37 -2.50 -14.75
C TYR A 289 3.40 -1.58 -14.11
N ALA A 290 4.67 -1.97 -14.16
CA ALA A 290 5.77 -1.11 -13.71
C ALA A 290 5.78 0.22 -14.49
N ASP A 291 6.37 1.23 -13.87
CA ASP A 291 6.56 2.57 -14.45
C ASP A 291 5.22 3.27 -14.78
N THR A 292 4.18 3.05 -13.96
CA THR A 292 2.88 3.70 -14.10
C THR A 292 2.89 5.07 -13.44
N THR A 293 2.80 6.14 -14.24
CA THR A 293 2.68 7.52 -13.74
C THR A 293 1.31 7.73 -13.11
N VAL A 294 1.26 8.30 -11.91
CA VAL A 294 0.06 8.41 -11.10
C VAL A 294 -0.21 9.85 -10.67
N THR A 295 -1.48 10.22 -10.70
CA THR A 295 -2.01 11.43 -10.05
C THR A 295 -3.13 11.07 -9.09
N VAL A 296 -3.14 11.70 -7.92
CA VAL A 296 -4.21 11.57 -6.94
C VAL A 296 -4.78 12.97 -6.67
N ASP A 297 -6.09 13.13 -6.85
CA ASP A 297 -6.77 14.44 -6.70
C ASP A 297 -6.16 15.56 -7.57
N GLY A 298 -5.61 15.21 -8.73
CA GLY A 298 -4.95 16.15 -9.64
C GLY A 298 -3.52 16.53 -9.27
N ALA A 299 -2.99 16.03 -8.15
CA ALA A 299 -1.60 16.19 -7.76
C ALA A 299 -0.76 14.99 -8.22
N ALA A 300 0.43 15.27 -8.77
CA ALA A 300 1.35 14.22 -9.19
C ALA A 300 1.95 13.50 -7.96
N VAL A 301 1.99 12.18 -8.03
CA VAL A 301 2.80 11.36 -7.14
C VAL A 301 4.24 11.39 -7.64
N LEU A 302 5.22 11.46 -6.74
CA LEU A 302 6.61 11.74 -7.09
C LEU A 302 7.42 10.49 -7.48
N TYR A 303 6.77 9.35 -7.66
CA TYR A 303 7.38 8.09 -8.10
C TYR A 303 6.46 7.41 -9.12
N GLU A 304 7.01 6.44 -9.83
CA GLU A 304 6.25 5.59 -10.74
C GLU A 304 5.76 4.36 -10.01
N MET A 305 4.43 4.19 -9.96
CA MET A 305 3.79 3.09 -9.26
C MET A 305 3.97 1.77 -10.00
N SER A 306 4.06 0.69 -9.25
CA SER A 306 4.01 -0.68 -9.76
C SER A 306 3.31 -1.62 -8.75
N GLY A 307 2.76 -2.72 -9.26
CA GLY A 307 2.44 -3.85 -8.40
C GLY A 307 3.70 -4.64 -8.03
N VAL A 308 3.61 -5.51 -7.01
CA VAL A 308 4.73 -6.36 -6.55
C VAL A 308 5.18 -7.37 -7.62
N ALA A 309 4.25 -7.86 -8.42
CA ALA A 309 4.46 -8.82 -9.50
C ALA A 309 3.94 -8.27 -10.84
N PRO A 310 4.58 -7.22 -11.41
CA PRO A 310 4.04 -6.50 -12.57
C PRO A 310 3.95 -7.33 -13.85
N ALA A 311 4.60 -8.49 -13.91
CA ALA A 311 4.52 -9.41 -15.05
C ALA A 311 3.51 -10.56 -14.84
N ALA A 312 2.82 -10.64 -13.70
CA ALA A 312 1.81 -11.65 -13.46
C ALA A 312 0.51 -11.39 -14.22
N GLU A 313 -0.22 -12.46 -14.54
CA GLU A 313 -1.58 -12.42 -15.08
C GLU A 313 -2.60 -12.49 -13.95
N LEU A 314 -3.76 -11.87 -14.14
CA LEU A 314 -4.81 -11.77 -13.13
C LEU A 314 -6.07 -12.51 -13.55
N GLY A 315 -6.75 -13.12 -12.57
CA GLY A 315 -8.12 -13.63 -12.71
C GLY A 315 -9.06 -12.87 -11.78
N ASN A 316 -10.14 -12.33 -12.33
CA ASN A 316 -11.20 -11.66 -11.59
C ASN A 316 -12.30 -12.67 -11.19
N TYR A 317 -12.44 -12.94 -9.90
CA TYR A 317 -13.46 -13.81 -9.29
C TYR A 317 -14.31 -12.97 -8.34
N ASN A 318 -15.29 -12.26 -8.92
CA ASN A 318 -16.08 -11.28 -8.19
C ASN A 318 -17.15 -11.96 -7.31
N VAL A 319 -16.98 -11.85 -5.98
CA VAL A 319 -17.93 -12.35 -4.97
C VAL A 319 -18.81 -11.25 -4.37
N PHE A 320 -18.52 -9.96 -4.67
CA PHE A 320 -19.30 -8.79 -4.24
C PHE A 320 -19.78 -7.95 -5.46
N PRO A 321 -20.60 -8.52 -6.37
CA PRO A 321 -20.98 -7.84 -7.61
C PRO A 321 -21.96 -6.69 -7.38
N GLY A 322 -21.71 -5.55 -8.01
CA GLY A 322 -22.57 -4.37 -7.95
C GLY A 322 -22.73 -3.83 -6.52
N PRO A 323 -23.98 -3.63 -6.04
CA PRO A 323 -24.26 -3.11 -4.71
C PRO A 323 -24.22 -4.17 -3.60
N ILE A 324 -23.74 -5.37 -3.89
CA ILE A 324 -23.70 -6.47 -2.92
C ILE A 324 -22.43 -6.36 -2.07
N GLU A 325 -22.59 -6.15 -0.77
CA GLU A 325 -21.50 -5.98 0.18
C GLU A 325 -21.13 -7.26 0.94
N ASN A 326 -21.89 -8.36 0.76
CA ASN A 326 -21.71 -9.59 1.52
C ASN A 326 -21.64 -10.80 0.59
N ALA A 327 -20.59 -11.60 0.76
CA ALA A 327 -20.45 -12.94 0.19
C ALA A 327 -20.71 -14.01 1.27
N ARG A 328 -21.21 -15.15 0.86
CA ARG A 328 -21.33 -16.33 1.72
C ARG A 328 -20.13 -17.25 1.52
N SER A 329 -19.88 -18.11 2.48
CA SER A 329 -18.83 -19.13 2.35
C SER A 329 -18.99 -19.96 1.08
N GLU A 330 -20.21 -20.25 0.64
CA GLU A 330 -20.53 -20.93 -0.61
C GLU A 330 -20.07 -20.14 -1.86
N ASP A 331 -20.28 -18.81 -1.88
CA ASP A 331 -19.87 -17.96 -2.99
C ASP A 331 -18.34 -17.94 -3.11
N ILE A 332 -17.65 -17.81 -1.96
CA ILE A 332 -16.19 -17.79 -1.88
C ILE A 332 -15.61 -19.16 -2.26
N LEU A 333 -16.20 -20.25 -1.78
CA LEU A 333 -15.74 -21.60 -2.11
C LEU A 333 -15.89 -21.89 -3.62
N ASN A 334 -17.02 -21.52 -4.23
CA ASN A 334 -17.21 -21.64 -5.67
C ASN A 334 -16.16 -20.83 -6.46
N ALA A 335 -15.79 -19.64 -5.97
CA ALA A 335 -14.75 -18.83 -6.59
C ALA A 335 -13.36 -19.47 -6.46
N LEU A 336 -13.03 -20.04 -5.29
CA LEU A 336 -11.77 -20.75 -5.05
C LEU A 336 -11.64 -22.00 -5.93
N GLU A 337 -12.68 -22.84 -6.01
CA GLU A 337 -12.69 -24.02 -6.88
C GLU A 337 -12.53 -23.65 -8.36
N ALA A 338 -13.22 -22.60 -8.79
CA ALA A 338 -13.08 -22.09 -10.16
C ALA A 338 -11.67 -21.54 -10.42
N ALA A 339 -11.08 -20.83 -9.48
CA ALA A 339 -9.70 -20.31 -9.59
C ALA A 339 -8.69 -21.47 -9.72
N TYR A 340 -8.86 -22.51 -8.91
CA TYR A 340 -8.02 -23.69 -9.00
C TYR A 340 -8.19 -24.42 -10.36
N ALA A 341 -9.43 -24.60 -10.82
CA ALA A 341 -9.74 -25.22 -12.10
C ALA A 341 -9.22 -24.40 -13.31
N ASP A 342 -9.16 -23.07 -13.21
CA ASP A 342 -8.60 -22.18 -14.24
C ASP A 342 -7.05 -22.15 -14.21
N GLY A 343 -6.44 -22.89 -13.28
CA GLY A 343 -4.98 -23.03 -13.15
C GLY A 343 -4.31 -21.79 -12.54
N MET A 344 -4.98 -21.12 -11.62
CA MET A 344 -4.37 -20.04 -10.83
C MET A 344 -3.34 -20.62 -9.85
N ASN A 345 -2.20 -19.96 -9.72
CA ASN A 345 -1.11 -20.37 -8.85
C ASN A 345 -1.25 -19.80 -7.43
N VAL A 346 -1.83 -18.61 -7.35
CA VAL A 346 -2.05 -17.87 -6.10
C VAL A 346 -3.50 -17.41 -6.06
N ALA A 347 -4.14 -17.46 -4.90
CA ALA A 347 -5.43 -16.79 -4.65
C ALA A 347 -5.24 -15.70 -3.58
N ASN A 348 -5.66 -14.48 -3.89
CA ASN A 348 -5.72 -13.37 -2.96
C ASN A 348 -7.14 -13.20 -2.43
N MET A 349 -7.28 -13.19 -1.12
CA MET A 349 -8.55 -13.02 -0.41
C MET A 349 -8.43 -11.86 0.59
N SER A 350 -8.63 -10.64 0.10
CA SER A 350 -8.64 -9.43 0.93
C SER A 350 -10.00 -9.24 1.60
N LEU A 351 -10.48 -10.27 2.28
CA LEU A 351 -11.78 -10.33 2.91
C LEU A 351 -11.71 -11.10 4.24
N GLY A 352 -12.71 -10.91 5.11
CA GLY A 352 -12.83 -11.62 6.38
C GLY A 352 -14.25 -11.59 6.91
N GLY A 353 -14.56 -12.51 7.81
CA GLY A 353 -15.83 -12.58 8.52
C GLY A 353 -15.65 -13.10 9.96
N GLY A 354 -16.56 -12.69 10.83
CA GLY A 354 -16.54 -13.02 12.25
C GLY A 354 -16.88 -14.48 12.54
N SER A 355 -16.06 -15.42 12.08
CA SER A 355 -16.16 -16.83 12.50
C SER A 355 -15.22 -17.07 13.66
N HIS A 356 -15.71 -17.65 14.73
CA HIS A 356 -14.95 -18.03 15.92
C HIS A 356 -14.99 -19.54 16.11
N GLY A 357 -13.89 -20.13 16.51
CA GLY A 357 -13.79 -21.55 16.80
C GLY A 357 -12.58 -22.24 16.16
N VAL A 358 -12.64 -23.57 16.07
CA VAL A 358 -11.70 -24.37 15.27
C VAL A 358 -11.93 -24.03 13.80
N GLN A 359 -11.00 -24.40 12.92
CA GLN A 359 -11.17 -24.18 11.48
C GLN A 359 -12.59 -24.51 10.99
N ASP A 360 -13.15 -23.59 10.21
CA ASP A 360 -14.42 -23.78 9.53
C ASP A 360 -14.22 -24.51 8.17
N LEU A 361 -15.31 -24.83 7.46
CA LEU A 361 -15.22 -25.54 6.20
C LEU A 361 -14.47 -24.77 5.10
N LEU A 362 -14.50 -23.42 5.15
CA LEU A 362 -13.80 -22.59 4.18
C LEU A 362 -12.28 -22.66 4.42
N THR A 363 -11.84 -22.64 5.67
CA THR A 363 -10.42 -22.79 6.02
C THR A 363 -9.90 -24.18 5.70
N HIS A 364 -10.71 -25.22 5.87
CA HIS A 364 -10.34 -26.58 5.41
C HIS A 364 -10.20 -26.68 3.88
N ALA A 365 -11.04 -25.96 3.14
CA ALA A 365 -10.92 -25.89 1.68
C ALA A 365 -9.61 -25.20 1.27
N ILE A 366 -9.24 -24.11 1.97
CA ILE A 366 -7.96 -23.41 1.74
C ILE A 366 -6.78 -24.34 2.01
N ASP A 367 -6.81 -25.12 3.07
CA ASP A 367 -5.75 -26.08 3.39
C ASP A 367 -5.61 -27.14 2.28
N ALA A 368 -6.72 -27.66 1.76
CA ALA A 368 -6.72 -28.60 0.66
C ALA A 368 -6.17 -27.99 -0.66
N LEU A 369 -6.45 -26.71 -0.92
CA LEU A 369 -5.94 -26.01 -2.10
C LEU A 369 -4.43 -25.73 -2.00
N ASP A 370 -3.92 -25.40 -0.80
CA ASP A 370 -2.48 -25.29 -0.55
C ASP A 370 -1.77 -26.65 -0.77
N GLU A 371 -2.35 -27.76 -0.27
CA GLU A 371 -1.87 -29.12 -0.55
C GLU A 371 -1.93 -29.45 -2.04
N GLY A 372 -2.93 -28.92 -2.75
CA GLY A 372 -3.08 -29.02 -4.20
C GLY A 372 -2.14 -28.14 -5.00
N GLY A 373 -1.33 -27.30 -4.36
CA GLY A 373 -0.29 -26.47 -4.99
C GLY A 373 -0.69 -25.01 -5.28
N MET A 374 -1.86 -24.54 -4.82
CA MET A 374 -2.27 -23.14 -4.94
C MET A 374 -2.03 -22.40 -3.61
N VAL A 375 -1.18 -21.37 -3.61
CA VAL A 375 -0.94 -20.55 -2.42
C VAL A 375 -2.17 -19.66 -2.18
N VAL A 376 -2.80 -19.75 -1.00
CA VAL A 376 -3.94 -18.90 -0.64
C VAL A 376 -3.50 -17.86 0.38
N VAL A 377 -3.58 -16.58 0.00
CA VAL A 377 -3.17 -15.44 0.82
C VAL A 377 -4.40 -14.71 1.33
N VAL A 378 -4.46 -14.46 2.63
CA VAL A 378 -5.68 -14.00 3.30
C VAL A 378 -5.38 -12.84 4.25
N ALA A 379 -6.29 -11.87 4.34
CA ALA A 379 -6.23 -10.80 5.32
C ALA A 379 -6.43 -11.34 6.75
N ALA A 380 -5.68 -10.82 7.72
CA ALA A 380 -5.89 -11.17 9.13
C ALA A 380 -7.21 -10.63 9.69
N GLY A 381 -7.75 -9.56 9.09
CA GLY A 381 -8.90 -8.80 9.55
C GLY A 381 -8.52 -7.44 10.12
N ASN A 382 -9.52 -6.58 10.33
CA ASN A 382 -9.35 -5.20 10.78
C ASN A 382 -9.99 -4.93 12.15
N SER A 383 -10.13 -5.97 12.96
CA SER A 383 -10.77 -5.95 14.29
C SER A 383 -9.79 -5.80 15.47
N GLY A 384 -8.50 -5.46 15.21
CA GLY A 384 -7.50 -5.16 16.21
C GLY A 384 -7.75 -3.82 16.93
N PRO A 385 -6.92 -3.47 17.89
CA PRO A 385 -5.92 -4.31 18.52
C PRO A 385 -6.54 -5.26 19.55
N GLY A 386 -5.86 -6.33 19.85
CA GLY A 386 -6.24 -7.28 20.88
C GLY A 386 -6.15 -8.72 20.45
N TYR A 387 -6.08 -9.62 21.43
CA TYR A 387 -6.02 -11.04 21.19
C TYR A 387 -7.35 -11.58 20.65
N PHE A 388 -7.30 -12.70 19.90
CA PHE A 388 -8.47 -13.40 19.35
C PHE A 388 -9.31 -12.56 18.38
N THR A 389 -8.66 -11.66 17.62
CA THR A 389 -9.35 -10.80 16.66
C THR A 389 -9.15 -11.23 15.19
N VAL A 390 -8.33 -12.27 14.93
CA VAL A 390 -8.13 -12.80 13.58
C VAL A 390 -9.44 -13.41 13.05
N GLU A 391 -9.81 -13.00 11.85
CA GLU A 391 -11.06 -13.39 11.21
C GLU A 391 -10.90 -14.61 10.29
N SER A 392 -12.01 -15.37 10.07
CA SER A 392 -12.05 -16.38 9.02
C SER A 392 -12.13 -15.70 7.65
N PRO A 393 -11.39 -16.22 6.60
CA PRO A 393 -10.57 -17.42 6.62
C PRO A 393 -9.09 -17.21 6.97
N GLY A 394 -8.67 -16.00 7.40
CA GLY A 394 -7.29 -15.71 7.82
C GLY A 394 -6.79 -16.58 8.98
N MET A 395 -7.68 -17.22 9.74
CA MET A 395 -7.33 -18.17 10.78
C MET A 395 -6.94 -19.56 10.25
N GLY A 396 -7.04 -19.84 8.94
CA GLY A 396 -6.71 -21.14 8.33
C GLY A 396 -5.26 -21.57 8.59
N GLU A 397 -5.03 -22.88 8.79
CA GLU A 397 -3.71 -23.40 9.14
C GLU A 397 -2.69 -23.14 8.02
N ARG A 398 -3.09 -23.40 6.78
CA ARG A 398 -2.25 -23.26 5.59
C ARG A 398 -2.47 -21.93 4.84
N ALA A 399 -3.40 -21.08 5.28
CA ALA A 399 -3.51 -19.72 4.76
C ALA A 399 -2.22 -18.93 5.06
N LEU A 400 -1.70 -18.21 4.07
CA LEU A 400 -0.66 -17.19 4.27
C LEU A 400 -1.36 -15.91 4.73
N THR A 401 -1.34 -15.64 6.03
CA THR A 401 -2.14 -14.57 6.63
C THR A 401 -1.34 -13.30 6.86
N ALA A 402 -1.86 -12.19 6.31
CA ALA A 402 -1.22 -10.87 6.31
C ALA A 402 -1.74 -9.97 7.43
N GLY A 403 -0.85 -9.51 8.31
CA GLY A 403 -1.08 -8.32 9.14
C GLY A 403 -0.54 -7.06 8.46
N ALA A 404 -0.91 -5.87 8.96
CA ALA A 404 -0.65 -4.59 8.31
C ALA A 404 0.25 -3.66 9.12
N TYR A 405 1.19 -2.98 8.44
CA TYR A 405 1.96 -1.86 8.95
C TYR A 405 1.92 -0.65 8.00
N SER A 406 2.38 0.51 8.49
CA SER A 406 2.26 1.78 7.78
C SER A 406 3.34 2.00 6.74
N VAL A 407 2.95 2.69 5.67
CA VAL A 407 3.83 3.39 4.72
C VAL A 407 3.75 4.88 5.01
N GLY A 408 4.87 5.58 4.94
CA GLY A 408 4.98 6.97 5.41
C GLY A 408 4.54 8.02 4.41
N HIS A 409 3.73 7.70 3.41
CA HIS A 409 3.25 8.63 2.39
C HIS A 409 1.74 8.87 2.47
N PHE A 410 1.29 10.01 1.97
CA PHE A 410 -0.12 10.41 1.88
C PHE A 410 -0.29 11.69 1.03
N MET A 411 -1.52 12.00 0.67
CA MET A 411 -1.83 13.29 0.05
C MET A 411 -2.01 14.36 1.13
N ALA A 412 -1.11 15.33 1.14
CA ALA A 412 -1.03 16.37 2.16
C ALA A 412 -1.70 17.67 1.73
N VAL A 413 -2.35 18.31 2.70
CA VAL A 413 -2.85 19.68 2.63
C VAL A 413 -2.08 20.51 3.66
N PRO A 414 -1.48 21.66 3.31
CA PRO A 414 -0.80 22.50 4.28
C PRO A 414 -1.80 23.15 5.25
N VAL A 415 -1.57 22.97 6.54
CA VAL A 415 -2.28 23.63 7.63
C VAL A 415 -1.28 24.51 8.38
N THR A 416 -1.38 25.81 8.22
CA THR A 416 -0.49 26.77 8.89
C THR A 416 -1.13 27.24 10.19
N VAL A 417 -0.51 26.92 11.34
CA VAL A 417 -0.98 27.29 12.67
C VAL A 417 0.03 28.22 13.31
N ASP A 418 -0.33 29.47 13.59
CA ASP A 418 0.56 30.47 14.22
C ASP A 418 1.92 30.56 13.51
N GLY A 419 1.92 30.51 12.16
CA GLY A 419 3.11 30.55 11.31
C GLY A 419 3.83 29.21 11.10
N THR A 420 3.48 28.14 11.81
CA THR A 420 4.05 26.80 11.63
C THR A 420 3.19 25.99 10.65
N VAL A 421 3.81 25.39 9.63
CA VAL A 421 3.13 24.55 8.62
C VAL A 421 3.13 23.10 9.08
N LEU A 422 1.92 22.52 9.19
CA LEU A 422 1.69 21.09 9.41
C LEU A 422 1.24 20.45 8.09
N SER A 423 1.59 19.18 7.88
CA SER A 423 1.12 18.38 6.75
C SER A 423 -0.07 17.54 7.18
N ALA A 424 -1.28 17.94 6.78
CA ALA A 424 -2.50 17.24 7.13
C ALA A 424 -2.95 16.31 5.99
N ALA A 425 -3.41 15.11 6.30
CA ALA A 425 -3.97 14.21 5.30
C ALA A 425 -5.33 14.70 4.81
N LYS A 426 -5.51 14.72 3.48
CA LYS A 426 -6.81 14.85 2.82
C LYS A 426 -7.54 13.51 2.90
N GLY A 427 -8.82 13.56 3.23
CA GLY A 427 -9.75 12.43 3.15
C GLY A 427 -10.89 12.67 2.17
N GLU A 428 -12.02 12.01 2.38
CA GLU A 428 -13.23 12.18 1.55
C GLU A 428 -14.02 13.46 1.86
N PHE A 429 -13.71 14.15 2.97
CA PHE A 429 -14.35 15.40 3.33
C PHE A 429 -13.89 16.55 2.41
N PRO A 430 -14.76 17.56 2.19
CA PRO A 430 -14.40 18.67 1.33
C PRO A 430 -13.16 19.43 1.82
N LEU A 431 -12.41 20.00 0.89
CA LEU A 431 -11.42 21.03 1.17
C LEU A 431 -12.05 22.42 0.97
N PRO A 432 -11.48 23.48 1.55
CA PRO A 432 -11.98 24.83 1.30
C PRO A 432 -11.80 25.20 -0.17
N VAL A 433 -12.78 25.84 -0.78
CA VAL A 433 -12.72 26.30 -2.18
C VAL A 433 -11.72 27.45 -2.41
N SER A 434 -11.39 28.17 -1.34
CA SER A 434 -10.33 29.18 -1.26
C SER A 434 -9.64 29.03 0.09
N GLN A 435 -8.44 29.57 0.24
CA GLN A 435 -7.71 29.51 1.50
C GLN A 435 -8.60 29.97 2.68
N LEU A 436 -8.80 29.09 3.66
CA LEU A 436 -9.65 29.34 4.81
C LEU A 436 -8.77 29.73 6.01
N THR A 437 -8.98 30.92 6.55
CA THR A 437 -8.24 31.43 7.70
C THR A 437 -9.21 31.77 8.84
N ALA A 438 -9.01 31.13 10.00
CA ALA A 438 -9.83 31.37 11.19
C ALA A 438 -9.01 30.99 12.46
N PRO A 439 -9.45 31.44 13.66
CA PRO A 439 -8.83 31.03 14.90
C PRO A 439 -9.08 29.51 15.16
N VAL A 440 -8.09 28.84 15.70
CA VAL A 440 -8.24 27.46 16.24
C VAL A 440 -9.08 27.50 17.52
N ALA A 441 -9.96 26.53 17.69
CA ALA A 441 -10.67 26.24 18.94
C ALA A 441 -10.51 24.79 19.35
N LEU A 442 -9.90 24.55 20.51
CA LEU A 442 -9.69 23.20 21.02
C LEU A 442 -11.00 22.67 21.64
N VAL A 443 -11.42 21.47 21.20
CA VAL A 443 -12.52 20.76 21.84
C VAL A 443 -11.96 20.03 23.06
N MET A 444 -12.26 20.50 24.26
CA MET A 444 -11.74 19.92 25.51
C MET A 444 -12.83 19.15 26.26
N ASP A 445 -12.50 17.99 26.85
CA ASP A 445 -13.45 17.13 27.59
C ASP A 445 -13.10 16.94 29.07
N GLY A 446 -12.23 17.73 29.63
CA GLY A 446 -11.78 17.64 31.03
C GLY A 446 -10.66 16.64 31.26
N THR A 447 -10.38 15.75 30.31
CA THR A 447 -9.22 14.82 30.33
C THR A 447 -8.12 15.23 29.35
N GLY A 448 -8.41 16.18 28.47
CA GLY A 448 -7.53 16.70 27.44
C GLY A 448 -8.29 17.08 26.19
N LEU A 449 -7.66 16.87 25.02
CA LEU A 449 -8.33 17.08 23.73
C LEU A 449 -9.46 16.06 23.56
N GLY A 450 -10.70 16.53 23.55
CA GLY A 450 -11.91 15.74 23.47
C GLY A 450 -12.15 15.14 22.08
N ASN A 451 -12.87 14.03 22.06
CA ASN A 451 -13.17 13.29 20.81
C ASN A 451 -14.39 13.84 20.04
N GLY A 452 -15.15 14.78 20.60
CA GLY A 452 -16.30 15.41 19.95
C GLY A 452 -17.50 14.51 19.69
N CYS A 453 -17.55 13.28 20.23
CA CYS A 453 -18.63 12.31 19.96
C CYS A 453 -19.96 12.66 20.65
N ALA A 454 -19.91 13.27 21.82
CA ALA A 454 -21.11 13.72 22.56
C ALA A 454 -21.57 15.13 22.15
N GLY A 455 -20.92 15.73 21.19
CA GLY A 455 -21.12 17.10 20.73
C GLY A 455 -19.82 17.92 20.79
N VAL A 456 -19.82 19.02 20.08
CA VAL A 456 -18.72 19.99 20.03
C VAL A 456 -19.27 21.36 20.45
N SER A 457 -18.50 22.10 21.24
CA SER A 457 -18.82 23.51 21.59
C SER A 457 -17.58 24.33 21.34
N VAL A 458 -17.61 25.12 20.26
CA VAL A 458 -16.52 26.02 19.86
C VAL A 458 -17.10 27.39 19.42
N PRO A 459 -16.34 28.48 19.45
CA PRO A 459 -16.78 29.75 18.88
C PRO A 459 -17.18 29.63 17.42
N SER A 460 -18.31 30.25 17.04
CA SER A 460 -18.77 30.25 15.65
C SER A 460 -17.70 30.81 14.71
N GLY A 461 -17.49 30.14 13.56
CA GLY A 461 -16.50 30.52 12.55
C GLY A 461 -15.07 30.12 12.91
N SER A 462 -14.81 29.42 14.02
CA SER A 462 -13.49 28.89 14.35
C SER A 462 -13.20 27.57 13.65
N ILE A 463 -11.94 27.12 13.65
CA ILE A 463 -11.50 25.78 13.22
C ILE A 463 -11.46 24.89 14.45
N ALA A 464 -12.35 23.90 14.50
CA ALA A 464 -12.42 22.96 15.63
C ALA A 464 -11.29 21.94 15.58
N VAL A 465 -10.51 21.80 16.66
CA VAL A 465 -9.50 20.74 16.81
C VAL A 465 -10.06 19.64 17.70
N ILE A 466 -10.13 18.42 17.16
CA ILE A 466 -10.84 17.28 17.76
C ILE A 466 -9.94 16.04 17.76
N ALA A 467 -9.89 15.28 18.85
CA ALA A 467 -9.15 14.02 18.89
C ALA A 467 -9.88 12.91 18.09
N ARG A 468 -9.11 12.07 17.38
CA ARG A 468 -9.62 10.83 16.79
C ARG A 468 -10.04 9.83 17.88
N GLY A 469 -11.02 8.97 17.56
CA GLY A 469 -11.49 7.87 18.41
C GLY A 469 -12.89 8.10 18.97
N GLY A 470 -13.50 7.03 19.48
CA GLY A 470 -14.82 7.07 20.13
C GLY A 470 -16.01 7.00 19.17
N CYS A 471 -15.99 7.64 18.04
CA CYS A 471 -17.05 7.62 17.00
C CYS A 471 -16.49 7.90 15.62
N THR A 472 -17.36 7.82 14.59
CA THR A 472 -17.00 8.06 13.19
C THR A 472 -16.50 9.50 12.95
N PHE A 473 -15.71 9.68 11.89
CA PHE A 473 -15.28 11.01 11.47
C PHE A 473 -16.48 11.87 11.07
N GLY A 474 -17.46 11.29 10.34
CA GLY A 474 -18.69 11.98 9.96
C GLY A 474 -19.41 12.56 11.17
N MET A 475 -19.59 11.81 12.24
CA MET A 475 -20.21 12.30 13.48
C MET A 475 -19.44 13.45 14.12
N LYS A 476 -18.09 13.36 14.21
CA LYS A 476 -17.25 14.42 14.79
C LYS A 476 -17.38 15.72 14.02
N ILE A 477 -17.32 15.63 12.67
CA ILE A 477 -17.36 16.78 11.78
C ILE A 477 -18.78 17.38 11.76
N ALA A 478 -19.83 16.54 11.77
CA ALA A 478 -21.22 16.99 11.91
C ALA A 478 -21.45 17.74 13.23
N ASN A 479 -20.88 17.25 14.33
CA ASN A 479 -20.96 17.95 15.63
C ASN A 479 -20.21 19.29 15.62
N ALA A 480 -19.07 19.38 14.92
CA ALA A 480 -18.36 20.65 14.72
C ALA A 480 -19.18 21.62 13.85
N GLU A 481 -19.79 21.13 12.76
CA GLU A 481 -20.68 21.92 11.89
C GLU A 481 -21.92 22.42 12.66
N ALA A 482 -22.52 21.58 13.49
CA ALA A 482 -23.64 21.98 14.36
C ALA A 482 -23.26 23.07 15.38
N SER A 483 -21.98 23.17 15.76
CA SER A 483 -21.42 24.25 16.58
C SER A 483 -21.02 25.47 15.76
N HIS A 484 -21.34 25.50 14.46
CA HIS A 484 -20.98 26.58 13.53
C HIS A 484 -19.46 26.76 13.36
N ALA A 485 -18.67 25.70 13.47
CA ALA A 485 -17.27 25.72 13.11
C ALA A 485 -17.10 25.93 11.59
N ALA A 486 -16.08 26.68 11.18
CA ALA A 486 -15.76 26.92 9.78
C ALA A 486 -15.06 25.70 9.13
N ALA A 487 -14.37 24.90 9.92
CA ALA A 487 -13.67 23.67 9.51
C ALA A 487 -13.34 22.80 10.74
N ALA A 488 -12.88 21.56 10.48
CA ALA A 488 -12.38 20.68 11.52
C ALA A 488 -10.95 20.16 11.21
N ILE A 489 -10.10 20.13 12.23
CA ILE A 489 -8.80 19.44 12.22
C ILE A 489 -8.90 18.26 13.18
N ILE A 490 -8.82 17.06 12.66
CA ILE A 490 -8.79 15.85 13.48
C ILE A 490 -7.33 15.52 13.81
N VAL A 491 -7.03 15.37 15.09
CA VAL A 491 -5.70 14.92 15.55
C VAL A 491 -5.71 13.41 15.66
N ASN A 492 -4.79 12.75 14.95
CA ASN A 492 -4.68 11.30 14.98
C ASN A 492 -4.40 10.79 16.41
N ASN A 493 -4.84 9.57 16.73
CA ASN A 493 -4.62 8.91 18.03
C ASN A 493 -3.63 7.72 17.93
N VAL A 494 -3.04 7.53 16.74
CA VAL A 494 -2.01 6.51 16.49
C VAL A 494 -0.76 7.18 15.94
N ALA A 495 0.40 6.58 16.27
CA ALA A 495 1.68 7.05 15.78
C ALA A 495 1.84 6.80 14.26
N GLY A 496 2.75 7.52 13.62
CA GLY A 496 3.01 7.48 12.19
C GLY A 496 2.32 8.61 11.43
N ALA A 497 2.16 8.43 10.13
CA ALA A 497 1.52 9.42 9.26
C ALA A 497 0.02 9.58 9.58
N PRO A 498 -0.55 10.76 9.34
CA PRO A 498 -2.00 10.90 9.32
C PRO A 498 -2.57 10.07 8.16
N THR A 499 -3.84 9.66 8.29
CA THR A 499 -4.53 8.84 7.29
C THR A 499 -5.70 9.59 6.67
N ALA A 500 -6.05 9.25 5.44
CA ALA A 500 -7.27 9.74 4.82
C ALA A 500 -8.50 9.37 5.66
N MET A 501 -9.38 10.34 5.91
CA MET A 501 -10.62 10.13 6.66
C MET A 501 -11.74 9.76 5.72
N ALA A 502 -12.36 8.59 5.93
CA ALA A 502 -13.54 8.17 5.18
C ALA A 502 -14.82 8.80 5.78
N THR A 503 -15.80 9.09 4.93
CA THR A 503 -17.17 9.41 5.33
C THR A 503 -17.88 8.16 5.83
N ASP A 504 -18.91 8.34 6.67
CA ASP A 504 -19.67 7.18 7.21
C ASP A 504 -21.02 6.93 6.48
N GLY A 505 -21.29 7.68 5.42
CA GLY A 505 -22.53 7.59 4.65
C GLY A 505 -23.80 8.02 5.39
N VAL A 506 -23.71 8.33 6.67
CA VAL A 506 -24.84 8.72 7.53
C VAL A 506 -24.86 10.21 7.81
N HIS A 507 -23.70 10.78 8.10
CA HIS A 507 -23.56 12.20 8.46
C HIS A 507 -23.07 12.99 7.24
N ALA A 508 -24.02 13.61 6.54
CA ALA A 508 -23.70 14.57 5.47
C ALA A 508 -23.13 15.85 6.10
N THR A 509 -21.90 16.18 5.77
CA THR A 509 -21.20 17.39 6.27
C THR A 509 -20.70 18.23 5.12
N THR A 510 -20.68 19.56 5.30
CA THR A 510 -20.30 20.53 4.27
C THR A 510 -19.02 21.30 4.62
N ILE A 511 -18.63 21.31 5.90
CA ILE A 511 -17.42 22.02 6.32
C ILE A 511 -16.15 21.23 5.94
N PRO A 512 -15.07 21.94 5.57
CA PRO A 512 -13.77 21.31 5.33
C PRO A 512 -13.24 20.54 6.55
N ALA A 513 -12.61 19.38 6.28
CA ALA A 513 -11.94 18.64 7.34
C ALA A 513 -10.68 17.93 6.87
N VAL A 514 -9.65 17.94 7.71
CA VAL A 514 -8.33 17.33 7.47
C VAL A 514 -7.82 16.66 8.74
N MET A 515 -6.90 15.69 8.59
CA MET A 515 -6.28 15.01 9.73
C MET A 515 -4.79 15.36 9.82
N VAL A 516 -4.34 15.73 11.03
CA VAL A 516 -2.92 15.88 11.36
C VAL A 516 -2.41 14.67 12.15
N GLY A 517 -1.10 14.48 12.20
CA GLY A 517 -0.47 13.38 12.93
C GLY A 517 -0.64 13.47 14.46
N LEU A 518 -0.46 12.32 15.14
CA LEU A 518 -0.41 12.31 16.62
C LEU A 518 0.72 13.19 17.15
N GLY A 519 1.86 13.27 16.43
CA GLY A 519 3.01 14.11 16.80
C GLY A 519 2.72 15.60 16.83
N ASP A 520 1.67 16.08 16.16
CA ASP A 520 1.26 17.47 16.12
C ASP A 520 0.38 17.87 17.32
N ARG A 521 -0.06 16.90 18.14
CA ARG A 521 -1.01 17.08 19.23
C ARG A 521 -0.53 18.10 20.26
N ASP A 522 0.68 17.91 20.77
CA ASP A 522 1.21 18.75 21.87
C ASP A 522 1.45 20.18 21.38
N PHE A 523 1.88 20.34 20.12
CA PHE A 523 1.97 21.65 19.47
C PHE A 523 0.60 22.33 19.41
N LEU A 524 -0.44 21.63 18.95
CA LEU A 524 -1.80 22.18 18.81
C LEU A 524 -2.45 22.51 20.15
N LEU A 525 -2.19 21.75 21.22
CA LEU A 525 -2.71 22.04 22.56
C LEU A 525 -2.30 23.41 23.08
N GLY A 526 -1.15 23.94 22.64
CA GLY A 526 -0.69 25.29 22.98
C GLY A 526 -1.20 26.42 22.07
N LYS A 527 -2.14 26.13 21.15
CA LYS A 527 -2.52 27.06 20.07
C LYS A 527 -3.98 27.50 20.08
N ASP A 528 -4.70 27.32 21.19
CA ASP A 528 -6.09 27.78 21.29
C ASP A 528 -6.21 29.30 20.99
N GLY A 529 -7.18 29.68 20.17
CA GLY A 529 -7.40 31.06 19.71
C GLY A 529 -6.39 31.58 18.67
N LYS A 530 -5.38 30.80 18.26
CA LYS A 530 -4.37 31.21 17.28
C LYS A 530 -4.89 31.13 15.85
N THR A 531 -4.43 32.10 15.04
CA THR A 531 -4.76 32.12 13.61
C THR A 531 -4.25 30.88 12.91
N THR A 532 -5.15 30.18 12.21
CA THR A 532 -4.88 28.98 11.46
C THR A 532 -5.42 29.10 10.05
N THR A 533 -4.64 28.63 9.10
CA THR A 533 -5.00 28.64 7.68
C THR A 533 -4.97 27.22 7.13
N ILE A 534 -6.07 26.76 6.55
CA ILE A 534 -6.14 25.51 5.78
C ILE A 534 -5.99 25.86 4.30
N GLY A 535 -4.97 25.28 3.66
CA GLY A 535 -4.72 25.47 2.23
C GLY A 535 -5.69 24.70 1.33
N THR A 536 -5.61 24.98 0.04
CA THR A 536 -6.44 24.33 -1.00
C THR A 536 -5.61 23.38 -1.89
N GLN A 537 -4.29 23.47 -1.79
CA GLN A 537 -3.38 22.67 -2.63
C GLN A 537 -3.15 21.30 -1.99
N VAL A 538 -3.36 20.27 -2.79
CA VAL A 538 -3.01 18.89 -2.40
C VAL A 538 -1.65 18.59 -3.02
N ALA A 539 -0.75 17.99 -2.24
CA ALA A 539 0.57 17.57 -2.70
C ALA A 539 0.93 16.20 -2.11
N TYR A 540 1.71 15.44 -2.85
CA TYR A 540 2.28 14.21 -2.30
C TYR A 540 3.27 14.52 -1.18
N ALA A 541 3.17 13.78 -0.08
CA ALA A 541 4.09 13.86 1.05
C ALA A 541 4.60 12.47 1.42
N PHE A 542 5.89 12.39 1.76
CA PHE A 542 6.53 11.18 2.24
C PHE A 542 7.48 11.47 3.40
N SER A 543 7.47 10.62 4.41
CA SER A 543 8.48 10.62 5.47
C SER A 543 8.78 9.19 5.92
N ALA A 544 10.02 8.75 5.71
CA ALA A 544 10.47 7.44 6.13
C ALA A 544 10.34 7.19 7.66
N SER A 545 10.32 8.26 8.48
CA SER A 545 10.07 8.13 9.93
C SER A 545 8.71 7.56 10.26
N ASN A 546 7.74 7.69 9.34
CA ASN A 546 6.37 7.20 9.46
C ASN A 546 6.18 5.77 8.93
N ASN A 547 7.23 5.10 8.46
CA ASN A 547 7.20 3.70 8.04
C ASN A 547 7.20 2.74 9.24
N LEU A 548 6.64 1.54 9.00
CA LEU A 548 6.77 0.37 9.89
C LEU A 548 6.02 0.47 11.23
N PHE A 549 5.07 1.38 11.37
CA PHE A 549 4.15 1.35 12.51
C PHE A 549 3.08 0.28 12.26
N MET A 550 2.94 -0.65 13.19
CA MET A 550 1.84 -1.61 13.13
C MET A 550 0.51 -0.87 13.09
N ALA A 551 -0.39 -1.32 12.22
CA ALA A 551 -1.72 -0.74 12.17
C ALA A 551 -2.51 -1.12 13.42
N GLY A 552 -3.12 -0.14 14.08
CA GLY A 552 -3.92 -0.41 15.29
C GLY A 552 -5.14 -1.28 15.02
N PHE A 553 -5.65 -1.28 13.78
CA PHE A 553 -6.76 -2.13 13.35
C PHE A 553 -6.32 -3.56 12.98
N SER A 554 -5.03 -3.81 12.72
CA SER A 554 -4.57 -5.13 12.29
C SER A 554 -4.93 -6.19 13.33
N SER A 555 -5.71 -7.19 12.93
CA SER A 555 -6.14 -8.27 13.81
C SER A 555 -4.97 -9.09 14.31
N GLN A 556 -5.08 -9.59 15.56
CA GLN A 556 -4.01 -10.25 16.30
C GLN A 556 -4.45 -11.63 16.78
N GLY A 557 -3.51 -12.57 16.76
CA GLY A 557 -3.70 -13.89 17.32
C GLY A 557 -3.82 -13.91 18.87
N PRO A 558 -3.83 -15.09 19.46
CA PRO A 558 -3.89 -16.37 18.78
C PRO A 558 -5.26 -16.63 18.16
N THR A 559 -5.39 -17.67 17.31
CA THR A 559 -6.70 -18.14 16.89
C THR A 559 -7.47 -18.71 18.08
N ASP A 560 -8.81 -18.66 18.02
CA ASP A 560 -9.66 -19.29 19.01
C ASP A 560 -9.40 -20.82 19.08
N VAL A 561 -9.65 -21.42 20.21
CA VAL A 561 -9.63 -22.86 20.49
C VAL A 561 -8.25 -23.53 20.41
N ASP A 562 -7.54 -23.47 19.29
CA ASP A 562 -6.24 -24.15 19.06
C ASP A 562 -5.02 -23.24 19.26
N PHE A 563 -5.24 -21.95 19.47
CA PHE A 563 -4.21 -20.97 19.84
C PHE A 563 -3.05 -20.88 18.83
N ARG A 564 -3.32 -21.04 17.53
CA ARG A 564 -2.30 -20.85 16.49
C ARG A 564 -1.86 -19.41 16.40
N VAL A 565 -0.62 -19.23 15.98
CA VAL A 565 -0.06 -17.91 15.70
C VAL A 565 -0.59 -17.39 14.37
N LYS A 566 -1.25 -16.25 14.42
CA LYS A 566 -1.65 -15.44 13.27
C LYS A 566 -1.53 -13.96 13.67
N PRO A 567 -1.28 -13.04 12.72
CA PRO A 567 -0.92 -13.28 11.32
C PRO A 567 0.38 -14.07 11.20
N ASP A 568 0.66 -14.64 10.01
CA ASP A 568 1.94 -15.34 9.78
C ASP A 568 3.09 -14.34 9.62
N VAL A 569 2.84 -13.24 8.90
CA VAL A 569 3.77 -12.13 8.65
C VAL A 569 3.00 -10.82 8.49
N VAL A 570 3.72 -9.71 8.44
CA VAL A 570 3.15 -8.39 8.17
C VAL A 570 3.73 -7.76 6.91
N ALA A 571 2.92 -6.94 6.22
CA ALA A 571 3.26 -6.26 4.98
C ALA A 571 2.70 -4.82 4.96
N PRO A 572 3.07 -3.96 3.99
CA PRO A 572 2.50 -2.63 3.84
C PRO A 572 0.98 -2.69 3.73
N GLY A 573 0.27 -1.97 4.61
CA GLY A 573 -1.19 -2.04 4.67
C GLY A 573 -1.86 -0.75 5.15
N VAL A 574 -1.11 0.32 5.39
CA VAL A 574 -1.65 1.66 5.73
C VAL A 574 -1.11 2.67 4.76
N ASN A 575 -1.98 3.47 4.19
CA ASN A 575 -1.67 4.44 3.14
C ASN A 575 -1.06 3.77 1.89
N VAL A 576 -1.58 2.64 1.45
CA VAL A 576 -1.15 1.96 0.22
C VAL A 576 -1.80 2.63 -0.97
N LEU A 577 -1.00 3.10 -1.92
CA LEU A 577 -1.47 3.69 -3.18
C LEU A 577 -1.71 2.60 -4.22
N SER A 578 -2.90 2.57 -4.81
CA SER A 578 -3.20 1.65 -5.91
C SER A 578 -4.35 2.13 -6.79
N SER A 579 -4.65 1.36 -7.83
CA SER A 579 -5.70 1.63 -8.82
C SER A 579 -7.11 1.54 -8.21
N VAL A 580 -7.99 2.46 -8.62
CA VAL A 580 -9.42 2.46 -8.29
C VAL A 580 -10.24 2.75 -9.53
N LEU A 581 -11.58 2.60 -9.45
CA LEU A 581 -12.47 2.74 -10.60
C LEU A 581 -12.32 4.07 -11.34
N GLY A 582 -12.57 4.02 -12.65
CA GLY A 582 -12.50 5.17 -13.55
C GLY A 582 -11.08 5.54 -13.97
N GLY A 583 -10.16 4.58 -13.97
CA GLY A 583 -8.75 4.78 -14.33
C GLY A 583 -8.00 5.65 -13.32
N LYS A 584 -8.45 5.72 -12.07
CA LYS A 584 -7.92 6.57 -11.00
C LYS A 584 -7.06 5.78 -10.01
N PHE A 585 -6.43 6.52 -9.10
CA PHE A 585 -5.59 5.99 -8.03
C PHE A 585 -5.95 6.63 -6.70
N GLU A 586 -5.95 5.84 -5.63
CA GLU A 586 -6.25 6.31 -4.28
C GLU A 586 -5.44 5.56 -3.21
N PHE A 587 -5.31 6.18 -2.03
CA PHE A 587 -4.67 5.59 -0.86
C PHE A 587 -5.68 4.84 0.00
N PHE A 588 -5.49 3.54 0.16
CA PHE A 588 -6.30 2.71 1.06
C PHE A 588 -5.51 2.20 2.25
N SER A 589 -6.24 1.82 3.32
CA SER A 589 -5.66 1.24 4.53
C SER A 589 -6.48 0.05 5.01
N GLY A 590 -5.82 -1.09 5.23
CA GLY A 590 -6.43 -2.33 5.68
C GLY A 590 -5.44 -3.50 5.62
N THR A 591 -5.70 -4.57 6.34
CA THR A 591 -5.04 -5.85 6.08
C THR A 591 -5.34 -6.36 4.67
N SER A 592 -6.43 -5.86 4.07
CA SER A 592 -6.77 -6.04 2.66
C SER A 592 -5.70 -5.50 1.68
N MET A 593 -4.89 -4.50 2.09
CA MET A 593 -3.80 -3.94 1.29
C MET A 593 -2.47 -4.64 1.58
N ALA A 594 -2.30 -5.20 2.77
CA ALA A 594 -1.15 -6.03 3.11
C ALA A 594 -1.18 -7.40 2.39
N THR A 595 -2.36 -7.97 2.23
CA THR A 595 -2.58 -9.28 1.58
C THR A 595 -2.05 -9.31 0.14
N PRO A 596 -2.40 -8.35 -0.74
CA PRO A 596 -1.90 -8.34 -2.12
C PRO A 596 -0.38 -8.16 -2.23
N HIS A 597 0.29 -7.50 -1.28
CA HIS A 597 1.75 -7.50 -1.24
C HIS A 597 2.30 -8.92 -1.10
N LEU A 598 1.76 -9.71 -0.18
CA LEU A 598 2.18 -11.11 0.00
C LEU A 598 1.77 -12.00 -1.19
N ALA A 599 0.62 -11.76 -1.81
CA ALA A 599 0.20 -12.49 -3.01
C ALA A 599 1.12 -12.19 -4.20
N GLY A 600 1.50 -10.94 -4.39
CA GLY A 600 2.51 -10.55 -5.38
C GLY A 600 3.88 -11.16 -5.08
N MET A 601 4.32 -11.16 -3.81
CA MET A 601 5.55 -11.84 -3.41
C MET A 601 5.49 -13.34 -3.72
N ALA A 602 4.38 -14.01 -3.40
CA ALA A 602 4.18 -15.42 -3.73
C ALA A 602 4.27 -15.66 -5.25
N ALA A 603 3.67 -14.77 -6.06
CA ALA A 603 3.75 -14.87 -7.51
C ALA A 603 5.20 -14.71 -8.02
N VAL A 604 5.97 -13.77 -7.48
CA VAL A 604 7.39 -13.60 -7.84
C VAL A 604 8.21 -14.81 -7.43
N VAL A 605 8.01 -15.36 -6.23
CA VAL A 605 8.72 -16.55 -5.75
C VAL A 605 8.38 -17.78 -6.59
N ILE A 606 7.11 -17.99 -6.96
CA ILE A 606 6.69 -19.10 -7.85
C ILE A 606 7.34 -18.95 -9.24
N GLY A 607 7.36 -17.75 -9.80
CA GLY A 607 7.99 -17.48 -11.10
C GLY A 607 9.49 -17.79 -11.10
N ALA A 608 10.18 -17.46 -10.00
CA ALA A 608 11.61 -17.76 -9.83
C ALA A 608 11.89 -19.23 -9.51
N HIS A 609 10.97 -19.90 -8.81
CA HIS A 609 11.13 -21.28 -8.32
C HIS A 609 9.91 -22.15 -8.68
N PRO A 610 9.66 -22.43 -9.97
CA PRO A 610 8.43 -23.07 -10.43
C PRO A 610 8.26 -24.54 -9.96
N THR A 611 9.26 -25.11 -9.33
CA THR A 611 9.21 -26.47 -8.76
C THR A 611 8.89 -26.50 -7.26
N TRP A 612 8.83 -25.33 -6.61
CA TRP A 612 8.48 -25.27 -5.19
C TRP A 612 6.99 -25.51 -4.98
N THR A 613 6.67 -26.26 -3.94
CA THR A 613 5.28 -26.47 -3.51
C THR A 613 4.71 -25.20 -2.85
N ALA A 614 3.40 -25.09 -2.76
CA ALA A 614 2.74 -23.97 -2.07
C ALA A 614 3.25 -23.83 -0.61
N ALA A 615 3.41 -24.95 0.11
CA ALA A 615 3.98 -24.95 1.46
C ALA A 615 5.43 -24.41 1.50
N GLN A 616 6.25 -24.71 0.48
CA GLN A 616 7.61 -24.18 0.38
C GLN A 616 7.63 -22.69 0.08
N VAL A 617 6.76 -22.21 -0.82
CA VAL A 617 6.59 -20.79 -1.12
C VAL A 617 6.12 -20.03 0.13
N ARG A 618 5.10 -20.54 0.81
CA ARG A 618 4.60 -19.96 2.07
C ARG A 618 5.70 -19.89 3.13
N SER A 619 6.45 -20.97 3.33
CA SER A 619 7.58 -21.01 4.26
C SER A 619 8.68 -20.03 3.87
N ALA A 620 9.02 -19.92 2.58
CA ALA A 620 10.00 -18.96 2.10
C ALA A 620 9.63 -17.52 2.51
N ILE A 621 8.37 -17.14 2.39
CA ILE A 621 7.89 -15.81 2.78
C ILE A 621 7.89 -15.66 4.32
N VAL A 622 7.35 -16.63 5.02
CA VAL A 622 7.15 -16.55 6.48
C VAL A 622 8.48 -16.70 7.24
N ASN A 623 9.25 -17.75 6.92
CA ASN A 623 10.39 -18.15 7.76
C ASN A 623 11.68 -17.37 7.47
N THR A 624 11.66 -16.47 6.45
CA THR A 624 12.74 -15.52 6.17
C THR A 624 12.40 -14.07 6.55
N ALA A 625 11.19 -13.83 7.07
CA ALA A 625 10.73 -12.49 7.45
C ALA A 625 11.61 -11.81 8.53
N ASN A 626 11.69 -10.47 8.45
CA ASN A 626 12.54 -9.65 9.31
C ASN A 626 11.72 -8.95 10.41
N ARG A 627 12.25 -8.94 11.62
CA ARG A 627 11.60 -8.30 12.80
C ARG A 627 12.14 -6.91 13.13
N VAL A 628 13.18 -6.49 12.46
CA VAL A 628 13.85 -5.22 12.76
C VAL A 628 13.02 -4.04 12.25
N GLY A 629 12.89 -3.03 13.09
CA GLY A 629 12.28 -1.75 12.70
C GLY A 629 10.77 -1.65 12.88
N LEU A 630 10.04 -2.74 13.17
CA LEU A 630 8.60 -2.68 13.43
C LEU A 630 8.31 -1.93 14.75
N LYS A 631 7.32 -1.06 14.70
CA LYS A 631 6.95 -0.12 15.76
C LYS A 631 5.51 -0.35 16.22
N GLY A 632 5.24 -0.16 17.50
CA GLY A 632 3.89 -0.18 18.06
C GLY A 632 3.03 0.98 17.55
N TYR A 633 1.76 0.71 17.30
CA TYR A 633 0.83 1.70 16.75
C TYR A 633 0.56 2.89 17.68
N SER A 634 0.69 2.71 19.00
CA SER A 634 0.30 3.73 19.99
C SER A 634 1.40 4.74 20.29
N ASP A 635 2.65 4.27 20.39
CA ASP A 635 3.78 5.07 20.88
C ASP A 635 5.06 4.95 20.06
N GLY A 636 5.05 4.09 19.04
CA GLY A 636 6.22 3.84 18.21
C GLY A 636 7.34 3.04 18.88
N SER A 637 7.07 2.44 20.04
CA SER A 637 8.04 1.54 20.69
C SER A 637 8.30 0.30 19.81
N PRO A 638 9.49 -0.32 19.90
CA PRO A 638 9.76 -1.54 19.14
C PRO A 638 8.77 -2.65 19.47
N VAL A 639 8.18 -3.31 18.48
CA VAL A 639 7.27 -4.44 18.65
C VAL A 639 7.90 -5.72 18.11
N SER A 640 7.81 -6.79 18.92
CA SER A 640 8.36 -8.10 18.56
C SER A 640 7.43 -9.28 18.92
N HIS A 641 6.24 -8.96 19.44
CA HIS A 641 5.29 -9.98 19.89
C HIS A 641 4.69 -10.76 18.71
N PRO A 642 4.81 -12.10 18.68
CA PRO A 642 4.43 -12.88 17.50
C PRO A 642 2.93 -12.86 17.18
N LEU A 643 2.07 -12.65 18.15
CA LEU A 643 0.62 -12.53 17.91
C LEU A 643 0.24 -11.21 17.23
N ILE A 644 1.17 -10.24 17.18
CA ILE A 644 1.00 -8.94 16.51
C ILE A 644 1.64 -8.96 15.12
N ILE A 645 2.88 -9.47 15.05
CA ILE A 645 3.71 -9.34 13.83
C ILE A 645 3.98 -10.68 13.13
N GLY A 646 3.45 -11.79 13.65
CA GLY A 646 3.85 -13.11 13.14
C GLY A 646 5.35 -13.33 13.24
N ASN A 647 5.96 -13.80 12.16
CA ASN A 647 7.41 -13.95 12.09
C ASN A 647 8.16 -12.64 11.75
N GLY A 648 7.45 -11.56 11.40
CA GLY A 648 7.99 -10.23 11.12
C GLY A 648 7.50 -9.63 9.79
N ALA A 649 8.17 -8.57 9.32
CA ALA A 649 7.93 -7.96 8.02
C ALA A 649 8.47 -8.86 6.88
N ALA A 650 7.67 -9.08 5.85
CA ALA A 650 8.06 -9.87 4.69
C ALA A 650 9.15 -9.14 3.89
N SER A 651 10.08 -9.90 3.30
CA SER A 651 11.16 -9.39 2.43
C SER A 651 11.27 -10.28 1.20
N LEU A 652 11.12 -9.70 0.02
CA LEU A 652 11.11 -10.44 -1.24
C LEU A 652 12.49 -11.05 -1.57
N PRO A 653 13.62 -10.34 -1.43
CA PRO A 653 14.94 -10.94 -1.65
C PRO A 653 15.24 -12.10 -0.69
N ALA A 654 14.83 -11.97 0.58
CA ALA A 654 15.00 -13.04 1.56
C ALA A 654 14.17 -14.27 1.19
N SER A 655 12.94 -14.08 0.70
CA SER A 655 12.06 -15.16 0.25
C SER A 655 12.62 -15.89 -0.98
N LEU A 656 13.14 -15.15 -1.96
CA LEU A 656 13.80 -15.70 -3.15
C LEU A 656 15.07 -16.50 -2.82
N GLY A 657 15.82 -16.05 -1.81
CA GLY A 657 17.05 -16.66 -1.34
C GLY A 657 16.85 -17.75 -0.27
N ALA A 658 15.61 -18.19 0.00
CA ALA A 658 15.34 -19.17 1.05
C ALA A 658 16.12 -20.48 0.82
N LYS A 659 16.75 -20.97 1.88
CA LYS A 659 17.55 -22.19 1.84
C LYS A 659 16.82 -23.40 2.38
N LEU A 660 15.93 -23.17 3.33
CA LEU A 660 15.12 -24.20 3.96
C LEU A 660 13.65 -23.78 3.94
N ALA A 661 12.77 -24.75 3.85
CA ALA A 661 11.35 -24.57 4.11
C ALA A 661 10.93 -25.39 5.34
N LEU A 662 10.11 -24.77 6.20
CA LEU A 662 9.59 -25.36 7.44
C LEU A 662 8.09 -25.63 7.29
N ASN A 663 7.64 -26.80 7.71
CA ASN A 663 6.23 -27.14 7.73
C ASN A 663 5.87 -27.85 9.05
N PRO A 664 5.03 -27.22 9.92
CA PRO A 664 4.37 -25.93 9.75
C PRO A 664 5.33 -24.73 9.86
N VAL A 665 4.90 -23.56 9.34
CA VAL A 665 5.69 -22.31 9.35
C VAL A 665 5.82 -21.68 10.73
N SER A 666 4.87 -21.95 11.63
CA SER A 666 4.85 -21.59 13.05
C SER A 666 4.30 -22.76 13.85
N THR A 667 4.65 -22.83 15.14
CA THR A 667 4.24 -23.95 15.98
C THR A 667 3.55 -23.48 17.24
N SER A 668 2.28 -23.85 17.41
CA SER A 668 1.52 -23.68 18.64
C SER A 668 1.46 -24.99 19.41
N PHE A 669 1.62 -24.89 20.72
CA PHE A 669 1.38 -26.00 21.64
C PHE A 669 -0.07 -26.03 22.14
N GLY A 670 -0.87 -25.02 21.76
CA GLY A 670 -2.26 -24.89 22.23
C GLY A 670 -2.36 -24.40 23.67
N ALA A 671 -3.50 -24.66 24.29
CA ALA A 671 -3.70 -24.37 25.70
C ALA A 671 -3.02 -25.46 26.57
N ILE A 672 -2.03 -25.06 27.36
CA ILE A 672 -1.19 -25.96 28.15
C ILE A 672 -1.43 -25.72 29.65
N PRO A 673 -1.77 -26.77 30.45
CA PRO A 673 -1.84 -26.66 31.89
C PRO A 673 -0.49 -26.26 32.49
N VAL A 674 -0.47 -25.19 33.27
CA VAL A 674 0.75 -24.73 33.96
C VAL A 674 1.03 -25.51 35.23
N GLY A 675 2.31 -25.63 35.62
CA GLY A 675 2.72 -26.13 36.93
C GLY A 675 2.75 -27.66 37.09
N ASN A 676 2.43 -28.46 36.09
CA ASN A 676 2.43 -29.92 36.20
C ASN A 676 3.77 -30.59 35.84
N GLY A 677 4.77 -29.81 35.39
CA GLY A 677 6.09 -30.31 34.99
C GLY A 677 6.14 -31.18 33.72
N ALA A 678 4.99 -31.38 33.08
CA ALA A 678 4.93 -32.16 31.83
C ALA A 678 5.57 -31.40 30.66
N THR A 679 6.19 -32.13 29.73
CA THR A 679 6.78 -31.60 28.51
C THR A 679 5.93 -32.02 27.30
N TRP A 680 5.57 -31.07 26.50
CA TRP A 680 4.89 -31.28 25.21
C TRP A 680 5.88 -31.20 24.09
N SER A 681 5.65 -31.93 23.01
CA SER A 681 6.47 -31.93 21.81
C SER A 681 5.64 -31.71 20.54
N ARG A 682 6.26 -31.08 19.55
CA ARG A 682 5.75 -30.90 18.19
C ARG A 682 6.89 -31.11 17.20
N THR A 683 6.57 -31.56 16.00
CA THR A 683 7.54 -31.74 14.93
C THR A 683 7.34 -30.70 13.83
N ILE A 684 8.44 -30.33 13.19
CA ILE A 684 8.50 -29.44 12.04
C ILE A 684 9.32 -30.18 10.98
N ASP A 685 8.71 -30.44 9.84
CA ASP A 685 9.39 -31.00 8.68
C ASP A 685 10.23 -29.93 8.00
N VAL A 686 11.44 -30.27 7.61
CA VAL A 686 12.39 -29.37 6.96
C VAL A 686 12.65 -29.86 5.55
N SER A 687 12.39 -29.01 4.56
CA SER A 687 12.79 -29.24 3.16
C SER A 687 14.01 -28.39 2.84
N VAL A 688 15.04 -29.01 2.27
CA VAL A 688 16.22 -28.29 1.75
C VAL A 688 15.87 -27.74 0.37
N LEU A 689 15.83 -26.43 0.23
CA LEU A 689 15.55 -25.71 -1.02
C LEU A 689 16.84 -25.45 -1.79
N SER A 690 17.90 -25.08 -1.06
CA SER A 690 19.22 -24.81 -1.64
C SER A 690 20.32 -24.94 -0.59
N GLY A 691 21.56 -25.00 -1.03
CA GLY A 691 22.73 -25.09 -0.15
C GLY A 691 22.99 -26.51 0.37
N SER A 692 23.95 -26.66 1.25
CA SER A 692 24.39 -27.90 1.86
C SER A 692 24.91 -27.67 3.27
N GLY A 693 25.05 -28.75 4.05
CA GLY A 693 25.54 -28.70 5.43
C GLY A 693 24.54 -29.25 6.44
N ALA A 694 25.00 -29.51 7.64
CA ALA A 694 24.16 -30.01 8.72
C ALA A 694 23.09 -28.99 9.09
N ILE A 695 21.90 -29.49 9.32
CA ILE A 695 20.79 -28.69 9.88
C ILE A 695 20.89 -28.79 11.41
N ASP A 696 20.80 -27.65 12.08
CA ASP A 696 20.77 -27.58 13.54
C ASP A 696 19.75 -26.53 14.00
N CYS A 697 19.41 -26.54 15.27
CA CYS A 697 18.41 -25.64 15.82
C CYS A 697 18.80 -25.05 17.18
N SER A 698 18.34 -23.84 17.42
CA SER A 698 18.34 -23.20 18.74
C SER A 698 17.00 -22.51 19.00
N VAL A 699 16.66 -22.35 20.27
CA VAL A 699 15.40 -21.72 20.66
C VAL A 699 15.63 -20.61 21.66
N SER A 700 14.77 -19.59 21.62
CA SER A 700 14.61 -18.60 22.68
C SER A 700 13.18 -18.66 23.23
N GLY A 701 13.02 -18.16 24.45
CA GLY A 701 11.76 -18.28 25.19
C GLY A 701 11.87 -19.31 26.32
N ALA A 702 11.24 -18.99 27.43
CA ALA A 702 11.33 -19.81 28.65
C ALA A 702 10.59 -21.14 28.48
N GLY A 703 11.24 -22.25 28.77
CA GLY A 703 10.64 -23.59 28.74
C GLY A 703 10.71 -24.29 27.38
N TYR A 704 11.18 -23.61 26.32
CA TYR A 704 11.35 -24.20 25.00
C TYR A 704 12.68 -24.95 24.87
N GLY A 705 12.65 -26.03 24.08
CA GLY A 705 13.82 -26.80 23.65
C GLY A 705 13.67 -27.26 22.20
N CYS A 706 14.76 -27.61 21.53
CA CYS A 706 14.72 -28.22 20.20
C CYS A 706 15.81 -29.26 20.01
N SER A 707 15.56 -30.20 19.10
CA SER A 707 16.52 -31.20 18.61
C SER A 707 16.24 -31.50 17.15
N VAL A 708 17.28 -31.91 16.41
CA VAL A 708 17.19 -32.25 14.97
C VAL A 708 17.50 -33.72 14.79
N SER A 709 16.69 -34.42 13.98
CA SER A 709 16.92 -35.77 13.54
C SER A 709 16.62 -35.88 12.04
N GLY A 710 17.65 -35.99 11.20
CA GLY A 710 17.49 -35.90 9.77
C GLY A 710 16.89 -34.57 9.34
N ASN A 711 15.78 -34.63 8.64
CA ASN A 711 15.02 -33.46 8.18
C ASN A 711 13.81 -33.11 9.08
N VAL A 712 13.82 -33.56 10.32
CA VAL A 712 12.76 -33.27 11.29
C VAL A 712 13.33 -32.55 12.50
N ILE A 713 12.76 -31.39 12.83
CA ILE A 713 13.03 -30.69 14.07
C ILE A 713 11.92 -31.04 15.05
N THR A 714 12.31 -31.53 16.23
CA THR A 714 11.40 -31.70 17.37
C THR A 714 11.56 -30.49 18.26
N VAL A 715 10.50 -29.70 18.45
CA VAL A 715 10.43 -28.63 19.44
C VAL A 715 9.67 -29.11 20.67
N THR A 716 10.15 -28.73 21.85
CA THR A 716 9.55 -29.09 23.12
C THR A 716 9.19 -27.85 23.91
N TYR A 717 8.15 -27.95 24.75
CA TYR A 717 7.76 -26.91 25.71
C TYR A 717 7.45 -27.53 27.06
N THR A 718 8.09 -27.02 28.10
CA THR A 718 7.84 -27.37 29.52
C THR A 718 7.38 -26.11 30.22
N PRO A 719 6.09 -25.99 30.60
CA PRO A 719 5.56 -24.81 31.25
C PRO A 719 6.16 -24.60 32.62
N ARG A 720 6.43 -23.36 32.99
CA ARG A 720 6.89 -23.00 34.34
C ARG A 720 5.72 -22.95 35.34
N ALA A 721 6.00 -23.11 36.63
CA ALA A 721 5.03 -23.26 37.70
C ALA A 721 4.12 -22.02 37.95
N ALA A 722 4.46 -20.86 37.46
CA ALA A 722 3.62 -19.66 37.50
C ALA A 722 3.98 -18.81 36.26
N GLY A 723 3.10 -18.78 35.28
CA GLY A 723 3.36 -18.07 34.03
C GLY A 723 2.16 -17.25 33.58
N SER A 724 2.43 -16.27 32.70
CA SER A 724 1.39 -15.59 31.94
C SER A 724 0.68 -16.58 31.02
N ASN A 725 -0.54 -16.26 30.64
CA ASN A 725 -1.27 -17.00 29.60
C ASN A 725 -0.52 -17.00 28.26
N ASP A 726 0.37 -16.07 28.08
CA ASP A 726 1.07 -15.74 26.85
C ASP A 726 2.56 -16.11 26.95
N ASN A 727 2.95 -17.17 26.24
CA ASN A 727 4.30 -17.72 26.28
C ASN A 727 4.91 -17.82 24.87
N PRO A 728 5.41 -16.71 24.32
CA PRO A 728 6.07 -16.71 23.02
C PRO A 728 7.48 -17.32 23.08
N GLY A 729 7.86 -18.00 22.00
CA GLY A 729 9.19 -18.48 21.76
C GLY A 729 9.61 -18.31 20.31
N ARG A 730 10.87 -18.52 20.01
CA ARG A 730 11.41 -18.46 18.67
C ARG A 730 12.37 -19.60 18.44
N LEU A 731 12.20 -20.28 17.31
CA LEU A 731 13.11 -21.24 16.75
C LEU A 731 14.02 -20.54 15.71
N ILE A 732 15.30 -20.79 15.78
CA ILE A 732 16.29 -20.41 14.78
C ILE A 732 16.85 -21.70 14.21
N VAL A 733 16.78 -21.86 12.88
CA VAL A 733 17.31 -23.00 12.16
C VAL A 733 18.56 -22.57 11.40
N THR A 734 19.62 -23.35 11.55
CA THR A 734 20.90 -23.14 10.88
C THR A 734 21.15 -24.23 9.84
N GLN A 735 21.88 -23.87 8.77
CA GLN A 735 22.42 -24.80 7.79
C GLN A 735 23.90 -24.52 7.62
N GLY A 736 24.75 -25.53 7.89
CA GLY A 736 26.19 -25.35 7.84
C GLY A 736 26.69 -24.30 8.87
N GLY A 737 26.02 -24.18 10.02
CA GLY A 737 26.35 -23.23 11.08
C GLY A 737 25.83 -21.80 10.90
N SER A 738 25.21 -21.47 9.77
CA SER A 738 24.64 -20.14 9.50
C SER A 738 23.12 -20.13 9.70
N PRO A 739 22.52 -19.14 10.38
CA PRO A 739 21.07 -18.98 10.47
C PRO A 739 20.45 -18.78 9.07
N VAL A 740 19.44 -19.57 8.72
CA VAL A 740 18.80 -19.55 7.39
C VAL A 740 17.28 -19.48 7.44
N ALA A 741 16.66 -19.83 8.57
CA ALA A 741 15.22 -19.73 8.76
C ALA A 741 14.90 -19.49 10.23
N THR A 742 13.73 -18.86 10.47
CA THR A 742 13.21 -18.67 11.83
C THR A 742 11.73 -19.04 11.86
N SER A 743 11.26 -19.55 13.00
CA SER A 743 9.85 -19.86 13.19
C SER A 743 9.38 -19.39 14.57
N VAL A 744 8.14 -19.01 14.66
CA VAL A 744 7.49 -18.66 15.94
C VAL A 744 7.05 -19.92 16.66
N LEU A 745 7.31 -19.95 17.95
CA LEU A 745 6.78 -20.94 18.90
C LEU A 745 5.81 -20.22 19.83
N PHE A 746 4.71 -20.88 20.17
CA PHE A 746 3.72 -20.28 21.05
C PHE A 746 3.03 -21.34 21.94
N ALA A 747 2.75 -21.00 23.19
CA ALA A 747 1.94 -21.78 24.11
C ALA A 747 1.05 -20.86 24.94
N TRP A 748 -0.22 -21.22 25.09
CA TRP A 748 -1.15 -20.52 25.96
C TRP A 748 -1.21 -21.24 27.32
N GLY A 749 -0.81 -20.57 28.40
CA GLY A 749 -0.89 -21.09 29.76
C GLY A 749 -2.35 -21.11 30.25
N LYS A 750 -2.81 -22.24 30.83
CA LYS A 750 -4.19 -22.41 31.32
C LYS A 750 -4.22 -22.94 32.76
#